data_9a8351802f15a6d1364f65540e40499e
#
_entry.id   9a8351802f15a6d1364f65540e40499e
#
_cell.length_a   1.000
_cell.length_b   1.000
_cell.length_c   1.000
_cell.angle_alpha   90.00
_cell.angle_beta   90.00
_cell.angle_gamma   90.00
#
_symmetry.space_group_name_H-M   'P 1'
#
loop_
_entity.id
_entity.type
_entity.pdbx_description
1 polymer ?
#
loop_
_entity_poly.entity_id
_entity_poly.type
_entity_poly.pdbx_seq_one_letter_code
_entity_poly.pdbx_strand_id
1 'polypeptide(L)'
;MNKIKVLGAVALLWSACGGICFAGECSYPAAIEEGFVSLIDDTLSNWDGALPMYSVKNGTLECHPERKLPKGVRGDLYTKRSYTNFVLRFEFNMPVNGNNGLGIRMVPGKDAAYFGMCELQLLDDGGSSYYNAKEKKDKLKPYQYTGSIYGIVPSLRDNVGKQIWGKDKNFTGGGSYVRKPGMWNFAEVKVIGSEIEFYLNGYLVTKGDVSKFKGDGDTPDGRKHPGLHNAAGPIGWLGHGSNVKWKNIRIKELPASAKMGDICPAQTMACPKGFVTYFAGKESDLDNWKGVTTKEGFDNPRKRHAATPEKRAAIQKFADDEMRKFWSVRNGNLFFNGFRGGYSLATKRDYADFEMWADWRILSITGDSGLYLRGSPQVQIWDAHNQWHIGSGGLYNNKHNPSRALKIADRQVGDWNRFHVIMKGEKVTVWLNGELVVDNVTLENYWDRSRPIFPKEQIELQCHGDPLEWRNIFIRELPTENIEPERVGVCSWSFRKPLREVAAEMDKMGVKGVHLALGPFIHADGRHGDAESVQTLDFVKGKIKRGEWKIMGTMIGTVGEDYSTLETIKATGGIVPDQHWEANKVLVTKGAKLSKELGAKYMSLHAGFLDESDKAAYEKYVSRIKWMRDECAKYGVQLILESGQETAEDLAKFLKDVPGVGINFDPANMILYAKGKPMDALKTLYPWIVQVHVKDALQTKKPGTWGTEVPWGDGQVGGKTFLEELEKLGYKGFYVIEREGGDNRVQDIKLAVERLEK
;
A
#
# COMPACT_ATOMS: atom_id res chain seq x y z
N MET A 1 20.33 -49.73 37.02
CA MET A 1 18.90 -49.74 36.67
C MET A 1 18.53 -48.34 36.13
N ASN A 2 18.85 -48.07 34.90
CA ASN A 2 18.66 -46.77 34.28
C ASN A 2 17.77 -46.91 33.06
N LYS A 3 16.68 -46.16 33.03
CA LYS A 3 15.80 -46.02 31.87
C LYS A 3 16.35 -44.92 30.96
N ILE A 4 16.76 -45.27 29.77
CA ILE A 4 17.14 -44.38 28.71
C ILE A 4 15.89 -43.99 27.92
N LYS A 5 15.60 -42.71 27.84
CA LYS A 5 14.62 -42.13 26.89
C LYS A 5 15.34 -41.79 25.58
N VAL A 6 14.86 -42.37 24.50
CA VAL A 6 15.29 -42.01 23.15
C VAL A 6 14.45 -40.83 22.67
N LEU A 7 15.11 -39.71 22.39
CA LEU A 7 14.57 -38.60 21.64
C LEU A 7 15.09 -38.70 20.18
N GLY A 8 14.17 -38.90 19.25
CA GLY A 8 14.48 -38.86 17.82
C GLY A 8 14.67 -37.43 17.35
N ALA A 9 15.88 -37.15 16.88
CA ALA A 9 16.17 -35.90 16.16
C ALA A 9 15.92 -36.11 14.67
N VAL A 10 15.03 -35.33 14.10
CA VAL A 10 14.86 -35.19 12.65
C VAL A 10 15.89 -34.16 12.19
N ALA A 11 16.90 -34.61 11.47
CA ALA A 11 17.90 -33.75 10.84
C ALA A 11 17.35 -33.19 9.55
N LEU A 12 17.13 -31.89 9.51
CA LEU A 12 16.92 -31.13 8.26
C LEU A 12 18.30 -30.86 7.61
N LEU A 13 18.51 -31.49 6.49
CA LEU A 13 19.66 -31.22 5.60
C LEU A 13 19.41 -29.87 4.88
N TRP A 14 20.13 -28.85 5.30
CA TRP A 14 20.32 -27.63 4.52
C TRP A 14 21.46 -27.87 3.51
N SER A 15 21.13 -27.92 2.23
CA SER A 15 22.15 -27.80 1.17
C SER A 15 22.36 -26.31 0.87
N ALA A 16 23.48 -25.78 1.36
CA ALA A 16 23.97 -24.46 0.98
C ALA A 16 24.55 -24.56 -0.43
N CYS A 17 23.88 -24.00 -1.42
CA CYS A 17 24.49 -23.63 -2.71
C CYS A 17 24.57 -22.11 -2.77
N GLY A 18 25.69 -21.55 -2.33
CA GLY A 18 26.08 -20.18 -2.61
C GLY A 18 26.56 -20.09 -4.07
N GLY A 19 25.77 -19.57 -4.97
CA GLY A 19 26.13 -19.23 -6.33
C GLY A 19 26.13 -17.72 -6.53
N ILE A 20 27.28 -17.15 -6.82
CA ILE A 20 27.43 -15.76 -7.29
C ILE A 20 26.92 -15.73 -8.74
N CYS A 21 25.79 -15.08 -8.99
CA CYS A 21 25.27 -14.90 -10.34
C CYS A 21 25.91 -13.69 -11.01
N PHE A 22 26.75 -13.95 -12.01
CA PHE A 22 27.07 -12.99 -13.07
C PHE A 22 25.88 -12.85 -14.02
N ALA A 23 25.71 -11.63 -14.58
CA ALA A 23 24.63 -11.28 -15.49
C ALA A 23 24.60 -12.20 -16.73
N GLY A 24 23.72 -13.17 -16.73
CA GLY A 24 23.41 -14.09 -17.80
C GLY A 24 22.26 -14.98 -17.34
N GLU A 25 21.15 -14.90 -18.05
CA GLU A 25 19.89 -15.65 -17.98
C GLU A 25 19.83 -16.74 -16.88
N CYS A 26 19.51 -16.39 -15.65
CA CYS A 26 19.13 -17.36 -14.62
C CYS A 26 17.67 -17.75 -14.82
N SER A 27 17.42 -18.78 -15.62
CA SER A 27 16.11 -19.44 -15.68
C SER A 27 15.94 -20.36 -14.48
N TYR A 28 15.49 -19.81 -13.34
CA TYR A 28 14.84 -20.66 -12.35
C TYR A 28 13.46 -21.02 -12.91
N PRO A 29 13.07 -22.31 -12.96
CA PRO A 29 11.70 -22.65 -13.30
C PRO A 29 10.80 -22.01 -12.25
N ALA A 30 9.92 -21.10 -12.67
CA ALA A 30 8.97 -20.49 -11.76
C ALA A 30 8.10 -21.57 -11.14
N ALA A 31 7.81 -21.43 -9.85
CA ALA A 31 6.90 -22.34 -9.16
C ALA A 31 5.54 -22.32 -9.85
N ILE A 32 5.01 -23.51 -10.18
CA ILE A 32 3.71 -23.68 -10.82
C ILE A 32 2.63 -23.66 -9.71
N GLU A 33 1.45 -23.12 -10.01
CA GLU A 33 0.30 -23.15 -9.10
C GLU A 33 -0.06 -24.59 -8.75
N GLU A 34 -0.38 -24.85 -7.50
CA GLU A 34 -0.75 -26.18 -7.00
C GLU A 34 -1.90 -26.80 -7.81
N GLY A 35 -1.73 -28.07 -8.15
CA GLY A 35 -2.65 -28.84 -8.98
C GLY A 35 -2.43 -28.70 -10.47
N PHE A 36 -1.56 -27.81 -10.94
CA PHE A 36 -1.08 -27.81 -12.32
C PHE A 36 0.20 -28.63 -12.47
N VAL A 37 0.35 -29.26 -13.63
CA VAL A 37 1.57 -29.97 -14.03
C VAL A 37 2.06 -29.42 -15.38
N SER A 38 3.37 -29.27 -15.53
CA SER A 38 3.98 -28.87 -16.81
C SER A 38 3.80 -29.99 -17.84
N LEU A 39 3.44 -29.60 -19.06
CA LEU A 39 3.41 -30.50 -20.19
C LEU A 39 4.69 -30.43 -21.04
N ILE A 40 5.57 -29.45 -20.76
CA ILE A 40 6.83 -29.28 -21.50
C ILE A 40 7.99 -29.71 -20.62
N ASP A 41 8.83 -30.55 -21.17
CA ASP A 41 10.18 -30.87 -20.76
C ASP A 41 11.14 -30.71 -21.95
N ASP A 42 12.43 -30.77 -21.72
CA ASP A 42 13.44 -30.55 -22.76
C ASP A 42 13.47 -31.70 -23.78
N THR A 43 12.81 -32.82 -23.50
CA THR A 43 12.83 -34.04 -24.33
C THR A 43 11.55 -34.28 -25.12
N LEU A 44 10.48 -33.53 -24.86
CA LEU A 44 9.11 -33.75 -25.34
C LEU A 44 8.59 -35.17 -25.01
N SER A 45 8.99 -35.72 -23.85
CA SER A 45 8.67 -37.10 -23.45
C SER A 45 7.16 -37.36 -23.34
N ASN A 46 6.38 -36.31 -23.05
CA ASN A 46 4.92 -36.35 -22.92
C ASN A 46 4.17 -36.19 -24.25
N TRP A 47 4.87 -36.04 -25.38
CA TRP A 47 4.31 -35.72 -26.67
C TRP A 47 4.56 -36.81 -27.72
N ASP A 48 3.71 -36.81 -28.76
CA ASP A 48 3.76 -37.69 -29.90
C ASP A 48 3.33 -36.95 -31.17
N GLY A 49 3.38 -37.59 -32.33
CA GLY A 49 3.01 -37.02 -33.62
C GLY A 49 4.22 -36.49 -34.39
N ALA A 50 4.17 -35.24 -34.82
CA ALA A 50 5.18 -34.63 -35.67
C ALA A 50 6.44 -34.17 -34.92
N LEU A 51 6.95 -34.96 -33.98
CA LEU A 51 8.11 -34.62 -33.16
C LEU A 51 9.28 -33.98 -33.93
N PRO A 52 9.66 -34.46 -35.16
CA PRO A 52 10.76 -33.85 -35.93
C PRO A 52 10.53 -32.37 -36.28
N MET A 53 9.27 -31.92 -36.35
CA MET A 53 8.94 -30.50 -36.62
C MET A 53 9.02 -29.60 -35.39
N TYR A 54 9.25 -30.14 -34.21
CA TYR A 54 9.25 -29.38 -32.98
C TYR A 54 10.57 -29.51 -32.27
N SER A 55 10.95 -28.48 -31.55
CA SER A 55 12.08 -28.49 -30.63
C SER A 55 11.77 -27.68 -29.38
N VAL A 56 12.42 -28.04 -28.28
CA VAL A 56 12.36 -27.23 -27.05
C VAL A 56 13.74 -26.63 -26.81
N LYS A 57 13.75 -25.33 -26.54
CA LYS A 57 14.95 -24.60 -26.13
C LYS A 57 14.59 -23.63 -25.04
N ASN A 58 15.26 -23.71 -23.88
CA ASN A 58 15.02 -22.87 -22.75
C ASN A 58 13.52 -22.80 -22.33
N GLY A 59 12.87 -23.97 -22.25
CA GLY A 59 11.45 -24.09 -21.90
C GLY A 59 10.46 -23.58 -22.97
N THR A 60 10.95 -23.16 -24.14
CA THR A 60 10.13 -22.72 -25.28
C THR A 60 10.04 -23.83 -26.32
N LEU A 61 8.82 -24.29 -26.60
CA LEU A 61 8.47 -25.16 -27.72
C LEU A 61 8.36 -24.31 -28.97
N GLU A 62 9.00 -24.71 -30.05
CA GLU A 62 9.00 -24.03 -31.33
C GLU A 62 8.62 -24.99 -32.46
N CYS A 63 7.69 -24.59 -33.33
CA CYS A 63 7.34 -25.33 -34.56
C CYS A 63 8.26 -24.90 -35.70
N HIS A 64 8.80 -25.85 -36.41
CA HIS A 64 9.71 -25.70 -37.57
C HIS A 64 9.06 -26.26 -38.84
N PRO A 65 8.16 -25.52 -39.49
CA PRO A 65 7.40 -26.01 -40.63
C PRO A 65 8.28 -26.35 -41.87
N GLU A 66 9.52 -25.85 -41.91
CA GLU A 66 10.52 -26.16 -42.94
C GLU A 66 11.08 -27.57 -42.82
N ARG A 67 10.91 -28.25 -41.67
CA ARG A 67 11.42 -29.62 -41.47
C ARG A 67 10.49 -30.64 -42.11
N LYS A 68 11.08 -31.58 -42.86
CA LYS A 68 10.34 -32.62 -43.56
C LYS A 68 9.84 -33.71 -42.61
N LEU A 69 8.61 -34.10 -42.78
CA LEU A 69 8.00 -35.23 -42.10
C LEU A 69 7.99 -36.47 -43.00
N PRO A 70 7.93 -37.68 -42.43
CA PRO A 70 7.65 -38.90 -43.18
C PRO A 70 6.31 -38.76 -43.93
N LYS A 71 6.24 -39.44 -45.10
CA LYS A 71 5.03 -39.41 -45.93
C LYS A 71 3.80 -39.89 -45.13
N GLY A 72 2.74 -39.11 -45.13
CA GLY A 72 1.48 -39.43 -44.45
C GLY A 72 1.40 -38.99 -42.99
N VAL A 73 2.47 -38.45 -42.43
CA VAL A 73 2.46 -37.85 -41.06
C VAL A 73 1.97 -36.41 -41.17
N ARG A 74 0.93 -36.07 -40.41
CA ARG A 74 0.45 -34.70 -40.27
C ARG A 74 1.41 -33.89 -39.39
N GLY A 75 1.42 -32.58 -39.56
CA GLY A 75 2.26 -31.67 -38.76
C GLY A 75 1.85 -31.48 -37.30
N ASP A 76 0.90 -32.25 -36.81
CA ASP A 76 0.30 -32.07 -35.48
C ASP A 76 1.18 -32.68 -34.39
N LEU A 77 1.37 -31.94 -33.29
CA LEU A 77 2.02 -32.40 -32.06
C LEU A 77 0.93 -32.56 -30.98
N TYR A 78 0.83 -33.73 -30.37
CA TYR A 78 -0.22 -33.99 -29.37
C TYR A 78 0.32 -34.76 -28.16
N THR A 79 -0.37 -34.64 -27.02
CA THR A 79 0.01 -35.33 -25.79
C THR A 79 -0.19 -36.84 -25.92
N LYS A 80 0.71 -37.66 -25.38
CA LYS A 80 0.54 -39.12 -25.28
C LYS A 80 -0.66 -39.48 -24.41
N ARG A 81 -0.92 -38.66 -23.38
CA ARG A 81 -2.02 -38.85 -22.46
C ARG A 81 -3.30 -38.21 -23.00
N SER A 82 -4.44 -38.83 -22.73
CA SER A 82 -5.77 -38.30 -23.02
C SER A 82 -6.34 -37.58 -21.82
N TYR A 83 -7.14 -36.53 -22.07
CA TYR A 83 -7.78 -35.69 -21.07
C TYR A 83 -9.29 -35.62 -21.30
N THR A 84 -10.04 -35.49 -20.19
CA THR A 84 -11.50 -35.28 -20.18
C THR A 84 -11.83 -33.84 -19.80
N ASN A 85 -11.87 -33.53 -18.51
CA ASN A 85 -12.10 -32.20 -17.95
C ASN A 85 -10.79 -31.58 -17.48
N PHE A 86 -10.50 -30.35 -17.87
CA PHE A 86 -9.23 -29.72 -17.52
C PHE A 86 -9.27 -28.20 -17.62
N VAL A 87 -8.27 -27.57 -16.98
CA VAL A 87 -7.82 -26.20 -17.25
C VAL A 87 -6.42 -26.28 -17.85
N LEU A 88 -6.24 -25.71 -19.03
CA LEU A 88 -4.95 -25.62 -19.72
C LEU A 88 -4.53 -24.14 -19.74
N ARG A 89 -3.29 -23.88 -19.34
CA ARG A 89 -2.66 -22.54 -19.45
C ARG A 89 -1.42 -22.64 -20.30
N PHE A 90 -1.22 -21.64 -21.16
CA PHE A 90 -0.01 -21.55 -21.98
C PHE A 90 0.24 -20.13 -22.44
N GLU A 91 1.46 -19.87 -22.84
CA GLU A 91 1.84 -18.64 -23.53
C GLU A 91 2.20 -19.00 -24.97
N PHE A 92 1.81 -18.16 -25.93
CA PHE A 92 2.15 -18.37 -27.35
C PHE A 92 2.59 -17.08 -28.02
N ASN A 93 3.47 -17.23 -29.00
CA ASN A 93 3.97 -16.16 -29.84
C ASN A 93 3.69 -16.51 -31.31
N MET A 94 2.91 -15.65 -31.95
CA MET A 94 2.44 -15.84 -33.31
C MET A 94 3.34 -15.10 -34.31
N PRO A 95 3.80 -15.73 -35.41
CA PRO A 95 4.46 -14.99 -36.48
C PRO A 95 3.48 -14.17 -37.33
N VAL A 96 4.01 -13.29 -38.18
CA VAL A 96 3.19 -12.53 -39.16
C VAL A 96 2.41 -13.50 -40.07
N ASN A 97 1.11 -13.24 -40.24
CA ASN A 97 0.18 -14.12 -40.95
C ASN A 97 0.15 -15.57 -40.41
N GLY A 98 0.57 -15.78 -39.18
CA GLY A 98 0.60 -17.07 -38.53
C GLY A 98 -0.78 -17.72 -38.40
N ASN A 99 -0.81 -19.02 -38.54
CA ASN A 99 -1.97 -19.88 -38.37
C ASN A 99 -1.58 -21.11 -37.55
N ASN A 100 -2.35 -21.41 -36.53
CA ASN A 100 -2.25 -22.65 -35.76
C ASN A 100 -3.60 -22.89 -35.06
N GLY A 101 -3.71 -23.97 -34.32
CA GLY A 101 -4.88 -24.29 -33.51
C GLY A 101 -4.51 -25.20 -32.36
N LEU A 102 -5.32 -25.15 -31.31
CA LEU A 102 -5.28 -26.10 -30.21
C LEU A 102 -6.37 -27.14 -30.42
N GLY A 103 -5.96 -28.36 -30.76
CA GLY A 103 -6.86 -29.49 -30.85
C GLY A 103 -7.27 -30.03 -29.49
N ILE A 104 -8.57 -30.21 -29.27
CA ILE A 104 -9.17 -30.73 -28.05
C ILE A 104 -9.68 -32.13 -28.27
N ARG A 105 -9.31 -33.08 -27.42
CA ARG A 105 -9.71 -34.49 -27.48
C ARG A 105 -9.50 -35.04 -28.90
N MET A 106 -8.29 -34.88 -29.42
CA MET A 106 -7.89 -35.25 -30.76
C MET A 106 -7.96 -36.76 -30.99
N VAL A 107 -8.09 -37.15 -32.26
CA VAL A 107 -7.82 -38.50 -32.73
C VAL A 107 -6.51 -38.49 -33.49
N PRO A 108 -5.45 -39.20 -33.03
CA PRO A 108 -4.15 -39.23 -33.69
C PRO A 108 -4.24 -39.51 -35.18
N GLY A 109 -3.53 -38.71 -35.98
CA GLY A 109 -3.50 -38.85 -37.43
C GLY A 109 -4.75 -38.34 -38.19
N LYS A 110 -5.75 -37.82 -37.47
CA LYS A 110 -6.96 -37.22 -38.06
C LYS A 110 -6.96 -35.72 -37.84
N ASP A 111 -7.75 -34.99 -38.62
CA ASP A 111 -7.94 -33.56 -38.48
C ASP A 111 -8.67 -33.22 -37.20
N ALA A 112 -8.07 -32.44 -36.31
CA ALA A 112 -8.64 -32.14 -34.99
C ALA A 112 -9.91 -31.30 -35.07
N ALA A 113 -10.03 -30.43 -36.08
CA ALA A 113 -11.22 -29.60 -36.25
C ALA A 113 -12.49 -30.43 -36.48
N TYR A 114 -12.36 -31.61 -37.06
CA TYR A 114 -13.50 -32.46 -37.43
C TYR A 114 -13.56 -33.78 -36.67
N PHE A 115 -12.40 -34.42 -36.43
CA PHE A 115 -12.35 -35.76 -35.80
C PHE A 115 -11.98 -35.67 -34.31
N GLY A 116 -11.39 -34.55 -33.86
CA GLY A 116 -11.32 -34.21 -32.45
C GLY A 116 -12.67 -33.64 -31.96
N MET A 117 -12.77 -33.34 -30.64
CA MET A 117 -13.93 -32.61 -30.16
C MET A 117 -14.03 -31.24 -30.83
N CYS A 118 -12.92 -30.55 -31.01
CA CYS A 118 -12.83 -29.30 -31.74
C CYS A 118 -11.40 -28.82 -31.89
N GLU A 119 -11.23 -27.79 -32.70
CA GLU A 119 -10.06 -26.92 -32.76
C GLU A 119 -10.40 -25.55 -32.17
N LEU A 120 -9.56 -25.03 -31.26
CA LEU A 120 -9.55 -23.65 -30.85
C LEU A 120 -8.55 -22.87 -31.67
N GLN A 121 -9.05 -21.95 -32.50
CA GLN A 121 -8.26 -21.21 -33.49
C GLN A 121 -7.24 -20.30 -32.84
N LEU A 122 -6.01 -20.26 -33.39
CA LEU A 122 -4.94 -19.31 -33.06
C LEU A 122 -4.41 -18.68 -34.37
N LEU A 123 -4.65 -17.37 -34.56
CA LEU A 123 -4.27 -16.62 -35.76
C LEU A 123 -3.59 -15.30 -35.45
N ASP A 124 -2.82 -14.80 -36.40
CA ASP A 124 -2.56 -13.36 -36.53
C ASP A 124 -3.79 -12.68 -37.17
N ASP A 125 -4.85 -12.45 -36.40
CA ASP A 125 -6.13 -11.95 -36.90
C ASP A 125 -6.00 -10.62 -37.69
N GLY A 126 -4.97 -9.81 -37.42
CA GLY A 126 -4.68 -8.57 -38.11
C GLY A 126 -3.76 -8.71 -39.29
N GLY A 127 -3.26 -9.92 -39.57
CA GLY A 127 -2.35 -10.22 -40.67
C GLY A 127 -2.99 -9.97 -42.05
N SER A 128 -2.17 -9.61 -43.03
CA SER A 128 -2.64 -9.27 -44.40
C SER A 128 -3.35 -10.43 -45.11
N SER A 129 -3.10 -11.66 -44.68
CA SER A 129 -3.81 -12.85 -45.16
C SER A 129 -5.27 -12.88 -44.69
N TYR A 130 -5.58 -12.29 -43.54
CA TYR A 130 -6.85 -12.42 -42.86
C TYR A 130 -7.62 -11.12 -42.73
N TYR A 131 -6.94 -9.96 -42.87
CA TYR A 131 -7.52 -8.63 -42.76
C TYR A 131 -7.05 -7.71 -43.90
N ASN A 132 -8.00 -7.02 -44.57
CA ASN A 132 -7.66 -6.00 -45.54
C ASN A 132 -7.62 -4.63 -44.87
N ALA A 133 -6.44 -4.14 -44.55
CA ALA A 133 -6.24 -2.88 -43.84
C ALA A 133 -6.70 -1.63 -44.64
N LYS A 134 -6.65 -1.69 -45.98
CA LYS A 134 -7.08 -0.58 -46.87
C LYS A 134 -8.60 -0.43 -46.84
N GLU A 135 -9.31 -1.51 -46.93
CA GLU A 135 -10.78 -1.54 -46.94
C GLU A 135 -11.37 -1.67 -45.52
N LYS A 136 -10.50 -1.84 -44.50
CA LYS A 136 -10.89 -2.14 -43.10
C LYS A 136 -11.87 -3.32 -43.02
N LYS A 137 -11.65 -4.36 -43.86
CA LYS A 137 -12.54 -5.49 -44.00
C LYS A 137 -11.86 -6.79 -43.60
N ASP A 138 -12.57 -7.55 -42.75
CA ASP A 138 -12.18 -8.92 -42.42
C ASP A 138 -12.38 -9.86 -43.61
N LYS A 139 -11.41 -10.76 -43.81
CA LYS A 139 -11.51 -11.85 -44.80
C LYS A 139 -12.01 -13.17 -44.16
N LEU A 140 -12.02 -13.20 -42.82
CA LEU A 140 -12.42 -14.36 -42.04
C LEU A 140 -13.92 -14.34 -41.76
N LYS A 141 -14.50 -15.52 -41.65
CA LYS A 141 -15.83 -15.71 -41.09
C LYS A 141 -15.78 -15.65 -39.56
N PRO A 142 -16.92 -15.33 -38.87
CA PRO A 142 -16.92 -15.19 -37.43
C PRO A 142 -16.31 -16.35 -36.62
N TYR A 143 -16.46 -17.57 -37.08
CA TYR A 143 -15.96 -18.79 -36.47
C TYR A 143 -14.50 -19.14 -36.81
N GLN A 144 -13.77 -18.21 -37.45
CA GLN A 144 -12.36 -18.42 -37.86
C GLN A 144 -11.35 -17.52 -37.12
N TYR A 145 -11.81 -16.64 -36.25
CA TYR A 145 -10.94 -15.76 -35.45
C TYR A 145 -10.30 -16.50 -34.28
N THR A 146 -9.19 -15.96 -33.80
CA THR A 146 -8.54 -16.50 -32.60
C THR A 146 -9.51 -16.70 -31.46
N GLY A 147 -9.45 -17.85 -30.85
CA GLY A 147 -10.31 -18.30 -29.77
C GLY A 147 -11.60 -18.96 -30.22
N SER A 148 -12.04 -18.80 -31.47
CA SER A 148 -13.25 -19.50 -31.97
C SER A 148 -13.10 -21.00 -31.79
N ILE A 149 -14.20 -21.68 -31.50
CA ILE A 149 -14.33 -23.13 -31.81
C ILE A 149 -14.54 -23.20 -33.29
N TYR A 150 -13.45 -23.52 -34.02
CA TYR A 150 -13.39 -23.43 -35.48
C TYR A 150 -14.55 -24.11 -36.15
N GLY A 151 -15.25 -23.40 -37.02
CA GLY A 151 -16.41 -23.91 -37.74
C GLY A 151 -17.69 -23.99 -36.92
N ILE A 152 -17.67 -23.86 -35.59
CA ILE A 152 -18.78 -24.20 -34.70
C ILE A 152 -19.27 -23.00 -33.89
N VAL A 153 -18.38 -22.40 -33.07
CA VAL A 153 -18.77 -21.27 -32.21
C VAL A 153 -17.85 -20.09 -32.49
N PRO A 154 -18.42 -18.93 -32.87
CA PRO A 154 -17.60 -17.72 -33.10
C PRO A 154 -16.98 -17.20 -31.83
N SER A 155 -15.80 -16.59 -31.97
CA SER A 155 -15.19 -15.82 -30.92
C SER A 155 -16.01 -14.58 -30.61
N LEU A 156 -16.15 -14.24 -29.33
CA LEU A 156 -16.76 -13.01 -28.86
C LEU A 156 -15.87 -11.82 -29.27
N ARG A 157 -16.39 -11.00 -30.16
CA ARG A 157 -15.71 -9.80 -30.65
C ARG A 157 -16.59 -8.60 -30.30
N ASP A 158 -16.17 -7.85 -29.32
CA ASP A 158 -16.87 -6.63 -28.95
C ASP A 158 -15.95 -5.41 -29.10
N ASN A 159 -16.54 -4.24 -29.05
CA ASN A 159 -15.81 -2.98 -29.05
C ASN A 159 -15.08 -2.71 -27.72
N VAL A 160 -15.27 -3.56 -26.71
CA VAL A 160 -14.64 -3.42 -25.41
C VAL A 160 -13.13 -3.50 -25.54
N GLY A 161 -12.62 -4.44 -26.36
CA GLY A 161 -11.20 -4.50 -26.70
C GLY A 161 -10.68 -3.20 -27.30
N LYS A 162 -11.43 -2.56 -28.19
CA LYS A 162 -11.07 -1.26 -28.77
C LYS A 162 -11.14 -0.13 -27.74
N GLN A 163 -12.09 -0.15 -26.82
CA GLN A 163 -12.22 0.85 -25.76
C GLN A 163 -11.14 0.68 -24.68
N ILE A 164 -10.88 -0.55 -24.25
CA ILE A 164 -9.93 -0.89 -23.20
C ILE A 164 -8.50 -0.65 -23.66
N TRP A 165 -8.16 -1.16 -24.84
CA TRP A 165 -6.82 -1.04 -25.39
C TRP A 165 -6.61 0.26 -26.16
N GLY A 166 -7.67 0.94 -26.57
CA GLY A 166 -7.66 2.23 -27.20
C GLY A 166 -6.65 2.34 -28.35
N LYS A 167 -5.66 3.21 -28.18
CA LYS A 167 -4.56 3.39 -29.13
C LYS A 167 -3.38 2.46 -28.86
N ASP A 168 -3.55 1.41 -28.06
CA ASP A 168 -2.45 0.48 -27.79
C ASP A 168 -2.03 -0.20 -29.08
N LYS A 169 -0.85 0.17 -29.54
CA LYS A 169 -0.21 -0.34 -30.75
C LYS A 169 0.25 -1.82 -30.63
N ASN A 170 0.06 -2.45 -29.46
CA ASN A 170 0.46 -3.83 -29.20
C ASN A 170 -0.58 -4.87 -29.63
N PHE A 171 -1.81 -4.44 -30.02
CA PHE A 171 -2.85 -5.34 -30.50
C PHE A 171 -3.03 -5.27 -32.01
N THR A 172 -3.48 -6.37 -32.62
CA THR A 172 -3.61 -6.48 -34.09
C THR A 172 -4.82 -5.67 -34.50
N GLY A 173 -5.67 -5.30 -34.43
CA GLY A 173 -6.81 -4.56 -34.96
C GLY A 173 -8.04 -5.45 -35.13
N GLY A 174 -9.12 -4.91 -35.60
CA GLY A 174 -10.32 -5.68 -35.93
C GLY A 174 -11.16 -6.13 -34.72
N GLY A 175 -10.86 -5.67 -33.50
CA GLY A 175 -11.56 -6.09 -32.26
C GLY A 175 -11.05 -7.42 -31.70
N SER A 176 -9.85 -7.83 -32.07
CA SER A 176 -9.14 -9.00 -31.54
C SER A 176 -8.41 -8.66 -30.27
N TYR A 177 -8.35 -9.61 -29.33
CA TYR A 177 -7.53 -9.57 -28.11
C TYR A 177 -6.12 -10.16 -28.32
N VAL A 178 -5.75 -10.49 -29.56
CA VAL A 178 -4.43 -11.01 -29.93
C VAL A 178 -3.44 -9.87 -30.02
N ARG A 179 -2.28 -10.04 -29.39
CA ARG A 179 -1.16 -9.12 -29.53
C ARG A 179 -0.50 -9.28 -30.90
N LYS A 180 0.19 -8.24 -31.33
CA LYS A 180 0.91 -8.23 -32.62
C LYS A 180 1.90 -9.38 -32.73
N PRO A 181 2.17 -9.82 -33.95
CA PRO A 181 3.18 -10.82 -34.20
C PRO A 181 4.52 -10.53 -33.54
N GLY A 182 5.15 -11.56 -33.00
CA GLY A 182 6.39 -11.45 -32.24
C GLY A 182 6.19 -11.16 -30.74
N MET A 183 4.98 -10.78 -30.31
CA MET A 183 4.66 -10.60 -28.90
C MET A 183 4.04 -11.86 -28.28
N TRP A 184 4.35 -12.12 -27.02
CA TRP A 184 3.74 -13.21 -26.27
C TRP A 184 2.30 -12.88 -25.90
N ASN A 185 1.41 -13.88 -25.99
CA ASN A 185 0.03 -13.88 -25.51
C ASN A 185 -0.10 -14.91 -24.41
N PHE A 186 -0.95 -14.64 -23.41
CA PHE A 186 -1.35 -15.62 -22.39
C PHE A 186 -2.74 -16.17 -22.71
N ALA A 187 -2.91 -17.48 -22.61
CA ALA A 187 -4.17 -18.19 -22.84
C ALA A 187 -4.52 -19.12 -21.67
N GLU A 188 -5.80 -19.12 -21.26
CA GLU A 188 -6.39 -20.10 -20.36
C GLU A 188 -7.60 -20.73 -21.03
N VAL A 189 -7.61 -22.05 -21.15
CA VAL A 189 -8.70 -22.83 -21.72
C VAL A 189 -9.28 -23.74 -20.65
N LYS A 190 -10.59 -23.70 -20.48
CA LYS A 190 -11.35 -24.57 -19.58
C LYS A 190 -12.25 -25.47 -20.40
N VAL A 191 -12.17 -26.77 -20.18
CA VAL A 191 -13.00 -27.78 -20.87
C VAL A 191 -13.66 -28.65 -19.81
N ILE A 192 -15.00 -28.66 -19.79
CA ILE A 192 -15.79 -29.52 -18.89
C ILE A 192 -16.95 -30.09 -19.67
N GLY A 193 -16.96 -31.41 -19.83
CA GLY A 193 -17.92 -32.08 -20.68
C GLY A 193 -17.90 -31.50 -22.09
N SER A 194 -19.02 -30.95 -22.55
CA SER A 194 -19.18 -30.25 -23.85
C SER A 194 -18.93 -28.75 -23.79
N GLU A 195 -18.73 -28.17 -22.58
CA GLU A 195 -18.59 -26.74 -22.39
C GLU A 195 -17.11 -26.33 -22.49
N ILE A 196 -16.86 -25.23 -23.19
CA ILE A 196 -15.51 -24.65 -23.37
C ILE A 196 -15.57 -23.17 -23.08
N GLU A 197 -14.66 -22.69 -22.24
CA GLU A 197 -14.34 -21.26 -22.08
C GLU A 197 -12.88 -21.04 -22.51
N PHE A 198 -12.65 -20.03 -23.36
CA PHE A 198 -11.32 -19.60 -23.76
C PHE A 198 -11.09 -18.15 -23.36
N TYR A 199 -10.09 -17.94 -22.54
CA TYR A 199 -9.62 -16.61 -22.11
C TYR A 199 -8.29 -16.30 -22.80
N LEU A 200 -8.20 -15.12 -23.40
CA LEU A 200 -7.00 -14.60 -24.06
C LEU A 200 -6.60 -13.27 -23.45
N ASN A 201 -5.37 -13.18 -22.95
CA ASN A 201 -4.85 -12.00 -22.25
C ASN A 201 -5.81 -11.44 -21.17
N GLY A 202 -6.50 -12.35 -20.46
CA GLY A 202 -7.44 -12.03 -19.40
C GLY A 202 -8.90 -11.85 -19.83
N TYR A 203 -9.19 -11.84 -21.12
CA TYR A 203 -10.55 -11.64 -21.65
C TYR A 203 -11.18 -12.96 -22.07
N LEU A 204 -12.47 -13.13 -21.74
CA LEU A 204 -13.27 -14.24 -22.25
C LEU A 204 -13.54 -14.00 -23.74
N VAL A 205 -12.86 -14.76 -24.61
CA VAL A 205 -13.03 -14.63 -26.07
C VAL A 205 -13.97 -15.68 -26.63
N THR A 206 -14.20 -16.79 -25.93
CA THR A 206 -15.18 -17.80 -26.35
C THR A 206 -15.81 -18.48 -25.14
N LYS A 207 -17.13 -18.63 -25.22
CA LYS A 207 -17.91 -19.48 -24.34
C LYS A 207 -18.85 -20.31 -25.24
N GLY A 208 -18.57 -21.60 -25.32
CA GLY A 208 -19.30 -22.51 -26.21
C GLY A 208 -19.71 -23.79 -25.52
N ASP A 209 -20.83 -24.35 -25.97
CA ASP A 209 -21.30 -25.67 -25.61
C ASP A 209 -21.57 -26.45 -26.92
N VAL A 210 -20.68 -27.38 -27.21
CA VAL A 210 -20.75 -28.15 -28.47
C VAL A 210 -21.88 -29.19 -28.47
N SER A 211 -22.50 -29.49 -27.31
CA SER A 211 -23.64 -30.40 -27.26
C SER A 211 -24.89 -29.86 -27.97
N LYS A 212 -24.91 -28.57 -28.30
CA LYS A 212 -25.99 -27.89 -29.02
C LYS A 212 -26.02 -28.28 -30.51
N PHE A 213 -25.00 -28.95 -31.00
CA PHE A 213 -24.85 -29.41 -32.39
C PHE A 213 -24.74 -30.92 -32.43
N LYS A 214 -25.26 -31.54 -33.52
CA LYS A 214 -25.14 -32.98 -33.76
C LYS A 214 -23.80 -33.36 -34.45
N GLY A 215 -23.20 -32.40 -35.16
CA GLY A 215 -21.99 -32.62 -35.95
C GLY A 215 -22.21 -33.34 -37.30
N ASP A 216 -23.42 -33.35 -37.79
CA ASP A 216 -23.81 -33.97 -39.05
C ASP A 216 -23.98 -32.98 -40.24
N GLY A 217 -23.49 -31.74 -40.04
CA GLY A 217 -23.60 -30.61 -40.97
C GLY A 217 -24.47 -29.49 -40.46
N ASP A 218 -24.90 -29.53 -39.19
CA ASP A 218 -25.70 -28.53 -38.51
C ASP A 218 -24.90 -27.41 -37.87
N THR A 219 -23.58 -27.44 -38.01
CA THR A 219 -22.66 -26.39 -37.53
C THR A 219 -22.61 -25.19 -38.49
N PRO A 220 -22.21 -23.99 -38.03
CA PRO A 220 -22.12 -22.77 -38.86
C PRO A 220 -21.20 -22.90 -40.11
N ASP A 221 -20.27 -23.80 -40.15
CA ASP A 221 -19.47 -24.07 -41.36
C ASP A 221 -20.13 -25.04 -42.35
N GLY A 222 -21.24 -25.66 -41.94
CA GLY A 222 -21.99 -26.64 -42.75
C GLY A 222 -21.30 -27.98 -42.98
N ARG A 223 -20.22 -28.28 -42.21
CA ARG A 223 -19.43 -29.51 -42.38
C ARG A 223 -19.79 -30.55 -41.31
N LYS A 224 -19.39 -31.80 -41.60
CA LYS A 224 -19.53 -32.87 -40.60
C LYS A 224 -18.38 -32.84 -39.62
N HIS A 225 -18.71 -32.93 -38.33
CA HIS A 225 -17.79 -33.00 -37.19
C HIS A 225 -17.97 -34.32 -36.43
N PRO A 226 -17.55 -35.48 -36.99
CA PRO A 226 -17.78 -36.78 -36.37
C PRO A 226 -17.13 -36.95 -34.98
N GLY A 227 -16.11 -36.17 -34.66
CA GLY A 227 -15.45 -36.18 -33.36
C GLY A 227 -16.04 -35.23 -32.31
N LEU A 228 -17.10 -34.46 -32.65
CA LEU A 228 -17.65 -33.36 -31.81
C LEU A 228 -17.98 -33.79 -30.38
N HIS A 229 -18.38 -35.02 -30.18
CA HIS A 229 -18.77 -35.57 -28.87
C HIS A 229 -17.73 -36.50 -28.27
N ASN A 230 -16.46 -36.44 -28.69
CA ASN A 230 -15.39 -37.23 -28.08
C ASN A 230 -15.33 -36.89 -26.57
N ALA A 231 -15.49 -37.91 -25.72
CA ALA A 231 -15.50 -37.73 -24.26
C ALA A 231 -14.09 -37.50 -23.69
N ALA A 232 -13.05 -38.05 -24.35
CA ALA A 232 -11.66 -37.92 -23.95
C ALA A 232 -10.75 -38.00 -25.20
N GLY A 233 -9.53 -37.51 -25.07
CA GLY A 233 -8.50 -37.60 -26.11
C GLY A 233 -7.29 -36.73 -25.81
N PRO A 234 -6.23 -36.87 -26.59
CA PRO A 234 -5.08 -35.98 -26.53
C PRO A 234 -5.46 -34.51 -26.78
N ILE A 235 -4.63 -33.61 -26.28
CA ILE A 235 -4.60 -32.21 -26.69
C ILE A 235 -3.33 -31.93 -27.48
N GLY A 236 -3.40 -30.99 -28.44
CA GLY A 236 -2.20 -30.76 -29.25
C GLY A 236 -2.24 -29.50 -30.10
N TRP A 237 -1.13 -29.22 -30.72
CA TRP A 237 -0.89 -28.11 -31.63
C TRP A 237 -0.98 -28.57 -33.09
N LEU A 238 -1.67 -27.80 -33.91
CA LEU A 238 -1.92 -28.18 -35.30
C LEU A 238 -0.83 -27.61 -36.22
N GLY A 239 -0.31 -28.43 -37.11
CA GLY A 239 0.78 -28.07 -38.00
C GLY A 239 0.32 -27.33 -39.26
N HIS A 240 -0.12 -26.07 -39.13
CA HIS A 240 -0.60 -25.25 -40.27
C HIS A 240 0.51 -24.49 -41.02
N GLY A 241 1.77 -24.87 -40.87
CA GLY A 241 2.86 -24.30 -41.67
C GLY A 241 3.42 -22.97 -41.14
N SER A 242 3.12 -22.62 -39.89
CA SER A 242 3.63 -21.40 -39.28
C SER A 242 4.59 -21.69 -38.11
N ASN A 243 5.67 -20.92 -38.03
CA ASN A 243 6.63 -20.99 -36.93
C ASN A 243 6.05 -20.33 -35.67
N VAL A 244 5.15 -21.02 -34.98
CA VAL A 244 4.58 -20.57 -33.70
C VAL A 244 5.46 -21.09 -32.58
N LYS A 245 5.54 -20.28 -31.48
CA LYS A 245 6.26 -20.65 -30.26
C LYS A 245 5.31 -20.71 -29.08
N TRP A 246 5.57 -21.65 -28.18
CA TRP A 246 4.81 -21.80 -26.94
C TRP A 246 5.75 -21.97 -25.75
N LYS A 247 5.33 -21.53 -24.57
CA LYS A 247 6.03 -21.80 -23.32
C LYS A 247 5.03 -21.84 -22.16
N ASN A 248 5.50 -22.27 -21.00
CA ASN A 248 4.69 -22.33 -19.79
C ASN A 248 3.38 -23.11 -19.97
N ILE A 249 3.44 -24.21 -20.79
CA ILE A 249 2.30 -25.07 -21.04
C ILE A 249 2.07 -25.95 -19.83
N ARG A 250 0.94 -25.77 -19.14
CA ARG A 250 0.59 -26.49 -17.93
C ARG A 250 -0.89 -26.80 -17.85
N ILE A 251 -1.21 -27.97 -17.32
CA ILE A 251 -2.57 -28.47 -17.26
C ILE A 251 -2.95 -28.85 -15.83
N LYS A 252 -4.20 -28.61 -15.48
CA LYS A 252 -4.86 -29.09 -14.27
C LYS A 252 -6.04 -29.94 -14.67
N GLU A 253 -6.02 -31.23 -14.33
CA GLU A 253 -7.16 -32.11 -14.52
C GLU A 253 -8.25 -31.82 -13.49
N LEU A 254 -9.48 -31.90 -13.92
CA LEU A 254 -10.65 -31.66 -13.10
C LEU A 254 -11.44 -32.94 -12.91
N PRO A 255 -12.10 -33.16 -11.77
CA PRO A 255 -12.94 -34.34 -11.53
C PRO A 255 -14.10 -34.40 -12.51
N ALA A 256 -14.65 -35.60 -12.73
CA ALA A 256 -15.81 -35.80 -13.59
C ALA A 256 -17.05 -35.03 -13.12
N SER A 257 -17.15 -34.75 -11.83
CA SER A 257 -18.22 -33.97 -11.21
C SER A 257 -18.07 -32.44 -11.37
N ALA A 258 -16.97 -31.95 -11.94
CA ALA A 258 -16.72 -30.52 -12.10
C ALA A 258 -17.80 -29.86 -12.96
N LYS A 259 -18.17 -28.64 -12.62
CA LYS A 259 -19.07 -27.78 -13.40
C LYS A 259 -18.35 -26.48 -13.78
N MET A 260 -18.74 -25.87 -14.88
CA MET A 260 -18.06 -24.71 -15.43
C MET A 260 -18.02 -23.53 -14.43
N GLY A 261 -19.02 -23.31 -13.62
CA GLY A 261 -19.05 -22.29 -12.58
C GLY A 261 -18.19 -22.58 -11.34
N ASP A 262 -17.81 -23.85 -11.11
CA ASP A 262 -17.14 -24.28 -9.89
C ASP A 262 -15.59 -24.27 -10.00
N ILE A 263 -15.05 -23.98 -11.18
CA ILE A 263 -13.62 -24.17 -11.50
C ILE A 263 -12.69 -23.24 -10.73
N CYS A 264 -13.18 -22.11 -10.30
CA CYS A 264 -12.44 -21.19 -9.45
C CYS A 264 -13.30 -20.81 -8.23
N PRO A 265 -13.27 -21.57 -7.14
CA PRO A 265 -13.93 -21.12 -5.93
C PRO A 265 -13.39 -19.73 -5.56
N ALA A 266 -14.31 -18.80 -5.33
CA ALA A 266 -13.99 -17.42 -5.03
C ALA A 266 -13.02 -17.29 -3.87
N GLN A 267 -13.18 -18.13 -2.88
CA GLN A 267 -12.36 -18.12 -1.68
C GLN A 267 -11.79 -19.50 -1.42
N THR A 268 -10.47 -19.62 -1.56
CA THR A 268 -9.75 -20.88 -1.33
C THR A 268 -9.12 -20.97 0.05
N MET A 269 -9.19 -19.90 0.83
CA MET A 269 -8.66 -19.80 2.19
C MET A 269 -9.74 -19.29 3.14
N ALA A 270 -9.92 -19.97 4.27
CA ALA A 270 -10.76 -19.44 5.34
C ALA A 270 -10.15 -18.15 5.90
N CYS A 271 -11.01 -17.20 6.27
CA CYS A 271 -10.55 -15.97 6.91
C CYS A 271 -9.78 -16.31 8.20
N PRO A 272 -8.51 -15.91 8.35
CA PRO A 272 -7.73 -16.17 9.55
C PRO A 272 -8.35 -15.50 10.79
N LYS A 273 -8.15 -16.10 11.95
CA LYS A 273 -8.69 -15.55 13.21
C LYS A 273 -8.19 -14.11 13.45
N GLY A 274 -9.12 -13.21 13.73
CA GLY A 274 -8.83 -11.80 14.00
C GLY A 274 -8.71 -10.92 12.76
N PHE A 275 -8.88 -11.48 11.56
CA PHE A 275 -8.95 -10.71 10.32
C PHE A 275 -10.40 -10.39 9.93
N VAL A 276 -10.55 -9.34 9.17
CA VAL A 276 -11.80 -8.95 8.49
C VAL A 276 -11.67 -9.31 7.02
N THR A 277 -12.69 -9.95 6.48
CA THR A 277 -12.77 -10.27 5.05
C THR A 277 -13.20 -9.03 4.26
N TYR A 278 -12.35 -8.57 3.36
CA TYR A 278 -12.65 -7.47 2.44
C TYR A 278 -13.27 -7.94 1.13
N PHE A 279 -12.94 -9.16 0.72
CA PHE A 279 -13.50 -9.77 -0.47
C PHE A 279 -13.64 -11.29 -0.27
N ALA A 280 -14.89 -11.77 -0.37
CA ALA A 280 -15.28 -13.18 -0.23
C ALA A 280 -15.94 -13.77 -1.48
N GLY A 281 -15.88 -13.05 -2.61
CA GLY A 281 -16.36 -13.52 -3.91
C GLY A 281 -17.79 -13.12 -4.29
N LYS A 282 -18.41 -12.21 -3.57
CA LYS A 282 -19.76 -11.72 -3.85
C LYS A 282 -19.72 -10.33 -4.48
N GLU A 283 -20.68 -10.03 -5.36
CA GLU A 283 -20.83 -8.68 -5.93
C GLU A 283 -21.01 -7.61 -4.84
N SER A 284 -21.72 -7.94 -3.75
CA SER A 284 -21.90 -7.05 -2.60
C SER A 284 -20.60 -6.72 -1.87
N ASP A 285 -19.53 -7.50 -2.05
CA ASP A 285 -18.22 -7.21 -1.43
C ASP A 285 -17.58 -5.96 -2.02
N LEU A 286 -17.99 -5.54 -3.23
CA LEU A 286 -17.59 -4.26 -3.83
C LEU A 286 -18.06 -3.06 -2.98
N ASP A 287 -19.05 -3.24 -2.13
CA ASP A 287 -19.51 -2.19 -1.22
C ASP A 287 -18.53 -1.90 -0.07
N ASN A 288 -17.51 -2.75 0.15
CA ASN A 288 -16.42 -2.49 1.07
C ASN A 288 -15.36 -1.54 0.49
N TRP A 289 -15.45 -1.24 -0.80
CA TRP A 289 -14.47 -0.48 -1.56
C TRP A 289 -15.03 0.85 -2.03
N LYS A 290 -14.13 1.78 -2.29
CA LYS A 290 -14.41 3.09 -2.91
C LYS A 290 -13.47 3.29 -4.10
N GLY A 291 -13.88 4.09 -5.07
CA GLY A 291 -13.05 4.47 -6.21
C GLY A 291 -11.97 5.48 -5.83
N VAL A 292 -10.81 5.38 -6.48
CA VAL A 292 -9.73 6.38 -6.40
C VAL A 292 -9.56 7.03 -7.76
N THR A 293 -9.53 8.35 -7.83
CA THR A 293 -9.43 9.11 -9.08
C THR A 293 -8.28 10.11 -9.05
N THR A 294 -7.61 10.27 -10.19
CA THR A 294 -6.62 11.34 -10.42
C THR A 294 -7.26 12.71 -10.70
N LYS A 295 -8.61 12.76 -10.85
CA LYS A 295 -9.33 13.99 -11.05
C LYS A 295 -9.00 14.99 -9.94
N GLU A 296 -8.54 16.18 -10.30
CA GLU A 296 -8.11 17.24 -9.39
C GLU A 296 -7.01 16.80 -8.40
N GLY A 297 -6.34 15.66 -8.67
CA GLY A 297 -5.28 15.09 -7.84
C GLY A 297 -5.77 14.42 -6.57
N PHE A 298 -7.00 13.89 -6.56
CA PHE A 298 -7.59 13.20 -5.41
C PHE A 298 -6.99 11.81 -5.12
N ASP A 299 -6.13 11.31 -5.98
CA ASP A 299 -5.22 10.21 -5.70
C ASP A 299 -4.16 10.57 -4.63
N ASN A 300 -3.83 11.87 -4.50
CA ASN A 300 -2.93 12.36 -3.46
C ASN A 300 -3.70 12.61 -2.15
N PRO A 301 -3.38 11.92 -1.04
CA PRO A 301 -4.07 12.07 0.24
C PRO A 301 -4.13 13.52 0.74
N ARG A 302 -3.06 14.30 0.59
CA ARG A 302 -3.04 15.72 1.03
C ARG A 302 -4.06 16.57 0.32
N LYS A 303 -4.17 16.43 -1.00
CA LYS A 303 -5.16 17.18 -1.78
C LYS A 303 -6.57 16.76 -1.38
N ARG A 304 -6.76 15.47 -1.13
CA ARG A 304 -8.02 14.90 -0.65
C ARG A 304 -8.40 15.46 0.73
N HIS A 305 -7.45 15.49 1.68
CA HIS A 305 -7.69 16.01 3.02
C HIS A 305 -7.88 17.54 3.05
N ALA A 306 -7.18 18.28 2.18
CA ALA A 306 -7.31 19.74 2.10
C ALA A 306 -8.62 20.21 1.43
N ALA A 307 -9.37 19.32 0.77
CA ALA A 307 -10.63 19.66 0.12
C ALA A 307 -11.75 19.85 1.14
N THR A 308 -12.73 20.73 0.84
CA THR A 308 -13.93 20.87 1.67
C THR A 308 -14.72 19.57 1.70
N PRO A 309 -15.52 19.33 2.75
CA PRO A 309 -16.34 18.13 2.87
C PRO A 309 -17.25 17.89 1.65
N GLU A 310 -17.88 18.95 1.12
CA GLU A 310 -18.79 18.91 -0.03
C GLU A 310 -18.03 18.52 -1.31
N LYS A 311 -16.87 19.14 -1.54
CA LYS A 311 -16.01 18.81 -2.69
C LYS A 311 -15.52 17.38 -2.61
N ARG A 312 -15.10 16.93 -1.42
CA ARG A 312 -14.65 15.56 -1.17
C ARG A 312 -15.75 14.55 -1.47
N ALA A 313 -16.97 14.79 -0.96
CA ALA A 313 -18.13 13.93 -1.21
C ALA A 313 -18.48 13.85 -2.69
N ALA A 314 -18.47 14.99 -3.40
CA ALA A 314 -18.81 15.03 -4.83
C ALA A 314 -17.80 14.27 -5.69
N ILE A 315 -16.50 14.43 -5.44
CA ILE A 315 -15.43 13.73 -6.18
C ILE A 315 -15.43 12.25 -5.83
N GLN A 316 -15.65 11.89 -4.54
CA GLN A 316 -15.75 10.49 -4.14
C GLN A 316 -16.93 9.78 -4.82
N LYS A 317 -18.11 10.41 -4.82
CA LYS A 317 -19.26 9.86 -5.55
C LYS A 317 -18.97 9.61 -7.02
N PHE A 318 -18.33 10.59 -7.67
CA PHE A 318 -17.89 10.43 -9.07
C PHE A 318 -16.93 9.24 -9.24
N ALA A 319 -15.94 9.09 -8.35
CA ALA A 319 -14.99 7.98 -8.40
C ALA A 319 -15.65 6.62 -8.17
N ASP A 320 -16.62 6.55 -7.26
CA ASP A 320 -17.39 5.33 -6.95
C ASP A 320 -18.29 4.90 -8.12
N ASP A 321 -18.92 5.86 -8.79
CA ASP A 321 -19.75 5.61 -9.98
C ASP A 321 -18.88 5.11 -11.17
N GLU A 322 -17.68 5.70 -11.33
CA GLU A 322 -16.76 5.34 -12.42
C GLU A 322 -16.07 4.00 -12.19
N MET A 323 -15.64 3.67 -10.95
CA MET A 323 -14.88 2.46 -10.68
C MET A 323 -15.62 1.19 -11.06
N ARG A 324 -16.96 1.17 -10.93
CA ARG A 324 -17.81 0.03 -11.29
C ARG A 324 -17.82 -0.29 -12.80
N LYS A 325 -17.33 0.60 -13.64
CA LYS A 325 -17.12 0.35 -15.07
C LYS A 325 -15.89 -0.53 -15.34
N PHE A 326 -14.97 -0.59 -14.40
CA PHE A 326 -13.67 -1.23 -14.56
C PHE A 326 -13.44 -2.42 -13.64
N TRP A 327 -14.14 -2.43 -12.50
CA TRP A 327 -14.08 -3.49 -11.51
C TRP A 327 -15.41 -4.23 -11.42
N SER A 328 -15.35 -5.54 -11.40
CA SER A 328 -16.51 -6.44 -11.31
C SER A 328 -16.14 -7.73 -10.59
N VAL A 329 -17.13 -8.54 -10.24
CA VAL A 329 -16.88 -9.90 -9.76
C VAL A 329 -17.02 -10.87 -10.94
N ARG A 330 -15.96 -11.60 -11.23
CA ARG A 330 -15.90 -12.59 -12.31
C ARG A 330 -15.53 -13.95 -11.74
N ASN A 331 -16.38 -14.93 -11.88
CA ASN A 331 -16.16 -16.29 -11.33
C ASN A 331 -15.75 -16.27 -9.84
N GLY A 332 -16.39 -15.39 -9.06
CA GLY A 332 -16.08 -15.23 -7.65
C GLY A 332 -14.76 -14.54 -7.33
N ASN A 333 -14.08 -13.96 -8.30
CA ASN A 333 -12.86 -13.16 -8.10
C ASN A 333 -13.15 -11.68 -8.38
N LEU A 334 -12.51 -10.80 -7.66
CA LEU A 334 -12.50 -9.36 -7.95
C LEU A 334 -11.63 -9.15 -9.20
N PHE A 335 -12.24 -8.68 -10.26
CA PHE A 335 -11.64 -8.54 -11.59
C PHE A 335 -11.52 -7.08 -12.00
N PHE A 336 -10.32 -6.67 -12.36
CA PHE A 336 -10.06 -5.42 -13.08
C PHE A 336 -9.91 -5.69 -14.57
N ASN A 337 -10.63 -4.94 -15.40
CA ASN A 337 -10.71 -5.20 -16.84
C ASN A 337 -9.54 -4.65 -17.67
N GLY A 338 -8.51 -4.06 -17.04
CA GLY A 338 -7.30 -3.59 -17.74
C GLY A 338 -7.46 -2.24 -18.45
N PHE A 339 -8.48 -1.45 -18.13
CA PHE A 339 -8.66 -0.15 -18.77
C PHE A 339 -7.56 0.84 -18.35
N ARG A 340 -6.81 1.38 -19.32
CA ARG A 340 -5.80 2.43 -19.08
C ARG A 340 -6.48 3.76 -18.81
N GLY A 341 -6.19 4.38 -17.67
CA GLY A 341 -6.88 5.56 -17.16
C GLY A 341 -8.13 5.20 -16.34
N GLY A 342 -8.23 3.95 -15.93
CA GLY A 342 -9.23 3.48 -14.98
C GLY A 342 -9.00 4.02 -13.57
N TYR A 343 -9.76 3.51 -12.66
CA TYR A 343 -9.79 3.94 -11.27
C TYR A 343 -9.33 2.80 -10.38
N SER A 344 -8.38 3.08 -9.49
CA SER A 344 -7.98 2.12 -8.45
C SER A 344 -9.12 1.93 -7.45
N LEU A 345 -9.10 0.79 -6.75
CA LEU A 345 -9.97 0.57 -5.60
C LEU A 345 -9.23 0.89 -4.32
N ALA A 346 -9.92 1.51 -3.36
CA ALA A 346 -9.39 1.70 -2.02
C ALA A 346 -10.36 1.13 -0.98
N THR A 347 -9.83 0.73 0.16
CA THR A 347 -10.65 0.41 1.33
C THR A 347 -11.46 1.64 1.76
N LYS A 348 -12.73 1.45 2.12
CA LYS A 348 -13.53 2.56 2.70
C LYS A 348 -13.01 3.00 4.06
N ARG A 349 -12.36 2.08 4.78
CA ARG A 349 -11.73 2.34 6.07
C ARG A 349 -10.24 2.62 5.87
N ASP A 350 -9.72 3.56 6.65
CA ASP A 350 -8.29 3.85 6.72
C ASP A 350 -7.60 2.93 7.75
N TYR A 351 -6.32 2.65 7.54
CA TYR A 351 -5.49 1.77 8.37
C TYR A 351 -4.23 2.49 8.83
N ALA A 352 -3.84 2.25 10.08
CA ALA A 352 -2.54 2.63 10.65
C ALA A 352 -1.56 1.45 10.53
N ASP A 353 -1.42 0.66 11.58
CA ASP A 353 -0.65 -0.58 11.58
C ASP A 353 -1.57 -1.74 11.24
N PHE A 354 -1.15 -2.58 10.32
CA PHE A 354 -1.99 -3.67 9.85
C PHE A 354 -1.18 -4.86 9.34
N GLU A 355 -1.87 -5.97 9.28
CA GLU A 355 -1.45 -7.19 8.60
C GLU A 355 -2.50 -7.52 7.54
N MET A 356 -2.03 -7.87 6.34
CA MET A 356 -2.89 -8.12 5.19
C MET A 356 -2.46 -9.38 4.46
N TRP A 357 -3.45 -10.17 4.06
CA TRP A 357 -3.30 -11.24 3.07
C TRP A 357 -4.08 -10.88 1.84
N ALA A 358 -3.50 -11.12 0.66
CA ALA A 358 -4.17 -10.90 -0.61
C ALA A 358 -3.61 -11.86 -1.67
N ASP A 359 -4.51 -12.61 -2.31
CA ASP A 359 -4.14 -13.38 -3.50
C ASP A 359 -4.41 -12.54 -4.73
N TRP A 360 -3.47 -12.58 -5.68
CA TRP A 360 -3.57 -11.87 -6.95
C TRP A 360 -3.03 -12.71 -8.09
N ARG A 361 -3.52 -12.47 -9.30
CA ARG A 361 -2.92 -12.99 -10.54
C ARG A 361 -3.03 -11.99 -11.67
N ILE A 362 -1.94 -11.76 -12.39
CA ILE A 362 -1.94 -11.01 -13.64
C ILE A 362 -2.40 -11.95 -14.76
N LEU A 363 -3.12 -11.40 -15.71
CA LEU A 363 -3.76 -12.16 -16.79
C LEU A 363 -3.20 -11.81 -18.18
N SER A 364 -2.22 -10.93 -18.23
CA SER A 364 -1.53 -10.55 -19.46
C SER A 364 -0.01 -10.57 -19.29
N ILE A 365 0.69 -10.92 -20.35
CA ILE A 365 2.15 -10.76 -20.45
C ILE A 365 2.47 -9.28 -20.28
N THR A 366 3.55 -8.96 -19.55
CA THR A 366 3.94 -7.60 -19.19
C THR A 366 2.97 -6.87 -18.26
N GLY A 367 2.08 -7.60 -17.59
CA GLY A 367 1.12 -7.04 -16.66
C GLY A 367 1.79 -6.28 -15.50
N ASP A 368 1.18 -5.17 -15.10
CA ASP A 368 1.64 -4.27 -14.04
C ASP A 368 0.49 -3.85 -13.13
N SER A 369 0.74 -3.82 -11.83
CA SER A 369 -0.19 -3.39 -10.80
C SER A 369 0.56 -3.17 -9.47
N GLY A 370 -0.16 -3.02 -8.35
CA GLY A 370 0.44 -2.91 -7.03
C GLY A 370 -0.57 -2.72 -5.90
N LEU A 371 -0.07 -2.76 -4.68
CA LEU A 371 -0.78 -2.36 -3.47
C LEU A 371 -0.23 -1.03 -2.97
N TYR A 372 -1.09 -0.03 -2.79
CA TYR A 372 -0.71 1.18 -2.07
C TYR A 372 -1.01 0.99 -0.59
N LEU A 373 -0.04 1.28 0.23
CA LEU A 373 -0.15 1.18 1.68
C LEU A 373 -0.22 2.58 2.26
N ARG A 374 -1.25 2.87 3.03
CA ARG A 374 -1.52 4.20 3.59
C ARG A 374 -1.47 5.30 2.52
N GLY A 375 -2.16 5.09 1.40
CA GLY A 375 -2.23 6.05 0.30
C GLY A 375 -0.90 6.34 -0.40
N SER A 376 0.17 5.58 -0.12
CA SER A 376 1.48 5.73 -0.76
C SER A 376 1.80 4.52 -1.63
N PRO A 377 2.15 4.69 -2.92
CA PRO A 377 2.60 3.61 -3.80
C PRO A 377 3.99 3.11 -3.40
N GLN A 378 4.36 1.88 -3.60
CA GLN A 378 3.53 0.69 -3.77
C GLN A 378 4.34 -0.56 -3.45
N VAL A 379 3.66 -1.61 -2.98
CA VAL A 379 4.14 -2.98 -3.08
C VAL A 379 3.88 -3.42 -4.52
N GLN A 380 4.94 -3.61 -5.29
CA GLN A 380 4.87 -3.82 -6.74
C GLN A 380 4.31 -5.19 -7.12
N ILE A 381 3.51 -5.23 -8.19
CA ILE A 381 3.09 -6.44 -8.89
C ILE A 381 3.43 -6.28 -10.36
N TRP A 382 4.13 -7.24 -10.96
CA TRP A 382 4.43 -7.26 -12.38
C TRP A 382 4.74 -8.66 -12.92
N ASP A 383 4.88 -8.76 -14.24
CA ASP A 383 5.36 -9.96 -14.90
C ASP A 383 6.87 -10.07 -14.75
N ALA A 384 7.30 -10.72 -13.67
CA ALA A 384 8.72 -10.89 -13.33
C ALA A 384 9.48 -11.82 -14.30
N HIS A 385 8.78 -12.65 -15.09
CA HIS A 385 9.39 -13.68 -15.91
C HIS A 385 9.58 -13.30 -17.38
N ASN A 386 8.74 -12.39 -17.90
CA ASN A 386 8.78 -12.05 -19.33
C ASN A 386 9.40 -10.70 -19.62
N GLN A 387 9.28 -9.72 -18.73
CA GLN A 387 9.71 -8.35 -19.03
C GLN A 387 10.70 -7.77 -18.03
N TRP A 388 10.36 -7.81 -16.75
CA TRP A 388 11.12 -7.01 -15.77
C TRP A 388 12.30 -7.76 -15.17
N HIS A 389 12.24 -9.10 -15.09
CA HIS A 389 13.24 -9.96 -14.45
C HIS A 389 13.63 -9.54 -13.04
N ILE A 390 12.66 -8.91 -12.36
CA ILE A 390 12.74 -8.44 -10.97
C ILE A 390 11.47 -8.93 -10.28
N GLY A 391 11.59 -9.46 -9.05
CA GLY A 391 10.45 -10.00 -8.30
C GLY A 391 9.42 -8.93 -7.91
N SER A 392 8.15 -9.34 -7.87
CA SER A 392 7.08 -8.57 -7.23
C SER A 392 7.29 -8.48 -5.72
N GLY A 393 6.58 -7.56 -5.07
CA GLY A 393 6.64 -7.33 -3.63
C GLY A 393 7.57 -6.19 -3.22
N GLY A 394 8.49 -5.76 -4.08
CA GLY A 394 9.39 -4.64 -3.79
C GLY A 394 8.63 -3.31 -3.56
N LEU A 395 9.22 -2.42 -2.77
CA LEU A 395 8.69 -1.06 -2.54
C LEU A 395 9.16 -0.13 -3.66
N TYR A 396 8.68 -0.35 -4.87
CA TYR A 396 9.22 0.16 -6.14
C TYR A 396 9.48 1.67 -6.18
N ASN A 397 8.63 2.45 -5.54
CA ASN A 397 8.73 3.91 -5.56
C ASN A 397 9.69 4.50 -4.51
N ASN A 398 10.32 3.69 -3.66
CA ASN A 398 11.37 4.14 -2.77
C ASN A 398 12.57 4.68 -3.56
N LYS A 399 13.17 5.77 -3.09
CA LYS A 399 14.38 6.37 -3.67
C LYS A 399 15.61 6.31 -2.75
N HIS A 400 15.38 6.37 -1.45
CA HIS A 400 16.44 6.41 -0.43
C HIS A 400 16.56 5.10 0.33
N ASN A 401 15.47 4.34 0.40
CA ASN A 401 15.42 3.01 1.01
C ASN A 401 15.34 1.92 -0.07
N PRO A 402 15.64 0.64 0.24
CA PRO A 402 15.52 -0.45 -0.71
C PRO A 402 14.18 -0.46 -1.45
N SER A 403 14.23 -0.57 -2.78
CA SER A 403 13.04 -0.52 -3.64
C SER A 403 12.73 -1.85 -4.34
N ARG A 404 13.69 -2.77 -4.39
CA ARG A 404 13.56 -4.04 -5.10
C ARG A 404 13.24 -5.18 -4.14
N ALA A 405 12.54 -6.18 -4.64
CA ALA A 405 12.39 -7.43 -3.93
C ALA A 405 13.75 -8.15 -3.75
N LEU A 406 13.93 -8.85 -2.65
CA LEU A 406 15.15 -9.61 -2.33
C LEU A 406 15.39 -10.76 -3.32
N LYS A 407 14.31 -11.28 -3.93
CA LYS A 407 14.35 -12.37 -4.90
C LYS A 407 13.07 -12.39 -5.74
N ILE A 408 13.10 -13.15 -6.85
CA ILE A 408 11.89 -13.47 -7.62
C ILE A 408 11.21 -14.65 -6.94
N ALA A 409 10.01 -14.45 -6.43
CA ALA A 409 9.16 -15.48 -5.82
C ALA A 409 7.81 -15.60 -6.54
N ASP A 410 7.68 -14.94 -7.68
CA ASP A 410 6.48 -14.89 -8.51
C ASP A 410 6.23 -16.22 -9.19
N ARG A 411 4.95 -16.58 -9.34
CA ARG A 411 4.49 -17.63 -10.24
C ARG A 411 4.30 -17.06 -11.65
N GLN A 412 4.08 -17.94 -12.61
CA GLN A 412 3.85 -17.59 -14.01
C GLN A 412 2.57 -16.77 -14.19
N VAL A 413 2.49 -15.99 -15.28
CA VAL A 413 1.27 -15.29 -15.69
C VAL A 413 0.08 -16.26 -15.68
N GLY A 414 -1.03 -15.85 -15.11
CA GLY A 414 -2.24 -16.64 -14.92
C GLY A 414 -2.28 -17.51 -13.66
N ASP A 415 -1.17 -17.69 -12.97
CA ASP A 415 -1.12 -18.42 -11.70
C ASP A 415 -1.37 -17.48 -10.51
N TRP A 416 -2.04 -17.99 -9.48
CA TRP A 416 -2.31 -17.24 -8.28
C TRP A 416 -1.04 -17.07 -7.44
N ASN A 417 -0.76 -15.84 -7.09
CA ASN A 417 0.27 -15.44 -6.13
C ASN A 417 -0.40 -15.00 -4.83
N ARG A 418 0.30 -15.10 -3.71
CA ARG A 418 -0.16 -14.67 -2.40
C ARG A 418 0.81 -13.70 -1.77
N PHE A 419 0.33 -12.51 -1.46
CA PHE A 419 1.00 -11.59 -0.55
C PHE A 419 0.58 -11.84 0.89
N HIS A 420 1.56 -11.76 1.78
CA HIS A 420 1.39 -11.50 3.19
C HIS A 420 2.18 -10.23 3.50
N VAL A 421 1.51 -9.20 3.95
CA VAL A 421 2.08 -7.86 4.18
C VAL A 421 1.87 -7.49 5.64
N ILE A 422 2.93 -7.04 6.30
CA ILE A 422 2.86 -6.44 7.63
C ILE A 422 3.41 -5.02 7.52
N MET A 423 2.63 -4.04 7.97
CA MET A 423 3.05 -2.66 8.09
C MET A 423 2.92 -2.18 9.54
N LYS A 424 4.05 -1.76 10.14
CA LYS A 424 4.14 -1.15 11.47
C LYS A 424 4.92 0.15 11.40
N GLY A 425 4.32 1.24 11.85
CA GLY A 425 4.89 2.56 11.63
C GLY A 425 5.15 2.75 10.13
N GLU A 426 6.36 3.13 9.76
CA GLU A 426 6.78 3.27 8.35
C GLU A 426 7.36 1.98 7.76
N LYS A 427 7.51 0.93 8.58
CA LYS A 427 8.20 -0.31 8.21
C LYS A 427 7.25 -1.31 7.59
N VAL A 428 7.68 -1.85 6.45
CA VAL A 428 6.94 -2.84 5.68
C VAL A 428 7.77 -4.12 5.56
N THR A 429 7.11 -5.25 5.81
CA THR A 429 7.64 -6.58 5.54
C THR A 429 6.66 -7.29 4.61
N VAL A 430 7.18 -7.90 3.55
CA VAL A 430 6.37 -8.59 2.53
C VAL A 430 6.89 -9.99 2.30
N TRP A 431 5.98 -10.95 2.34
CA TRP A 431 6.20 -12.30 1.81
C TRP A 431 5.37 -12.49 0.54
N LEU A 432 5.97 -13.11 -0.45
CA LEU A 432 5.31 -13.53 -1.68
C LEU A 432 5.41 -15.05 -1.80
N ASN A 433 4.27 -15.72 -1.86
CA ASN A 433 4.18 -17.19 -1.92
C ASN A 433 4.93 -17.91 -0.77
N GLY A 434 4.99 -17.28 0.41
CA GLY A 434 5.71 -17.76 1.60
C GLY A 434 7.19 -17.38 1.65
N GLU A 435 7.74 -16.76 0.61
CA GLU A 435 9.13 -16.32 0.52
C GLU A 435 9.26 -14.84 0.96
N LEU A 436 10.19 -14.54 1.85
CA LEU A 436 10.47 -13.17 2.27
C LEU A 436 11.07 -12.37 1.10
N VAL A 437 10.38 -11.32 0.69
CA VAL A 437 10.80 -10.47 -0.44
C VAL A 437 11.09 -9.02 -0.04
N VAL A 438 10.55 -8.55 1.08
CA VAL A 438 10.89 -7.26 1.71
C VAL A 438 11.00 -7.48 3.20
N ASP A 439 12.12 -7.09 3.81
CA ASP A 439 12.38 -7.28 5.23
C ASP A 439 12.50 -5.93 5.96
N ASN A 440 11.43 -5.55 6.65
CA ASN A 440 11.38 -4.39 7.55
C ASN A 440 11.91 -3.08 6.92
N VAL A 441 11.54 -2.80 5.67
CA VAL A 441 11.99 -1.64 4.90
C VAL A 441 11.05 -0.46 5.11
N THR A 442 11.59 0.75 5.26
CA THR A 442 10.80 1.98 5.31
C THR A 442 10.12 2.24 3.96
N LEU A 443 8.79 2.39 3.96
CA LEU A 443 8.02 2.88 2.83
C LEU A 443 8.06 4.41 2.83
N GLU A 444 8.60 4.99 1.78
CA GLU A 444 8.69 6.45 1.64
C GLU A 444 7.36 7.08 1.26
N ASN A 445 7.12 8.29 1.75
CA ASN A 445 5.99 9.08 1.27
C ASN A 445 6.24 9.50 -0.19
N TYR A 446 5.55 8.87 -1.12
CA TYR A 446 5.69 9.12 -2.56
C TYR A 446 5.37 10.57 -2.94
N TRP A 447 4.38 11.15 -2.29
CA TRP A 447 3.85 12.47 -2.61
C TRP A 447 4.74 13.61 -2.12
N ASP A 448 5.52 13.35 -1.05
CA ASP A 448 6.50 14.31 -0.51
C ASP A 448 7.52 13.55 0.36
N ARG A 449 8.66 13.24 -0.20
CA ARG A 449 9.71 12.46 0.46
C ARG A 449 10.43 13.18 1.61
N SER A 450 10.18 14.47 1.77
CA SER A 450 10.67 15.23 2.94
C SER A 450 9.85 15.00 4.20
N ARG A 451 8.77 14.24 4.11
CA ARG A 451 7.82 13.95 5.18
C ARG A 451 7.67 12.46 5.40
N PRO A 452 7.32 12.04 6.63
CA PRO A 452 6.95 10.66 6.89
C PRO A 452 5.70 10.26 6.08
N ILE A 453 5.46 8.95 5.98
CA ILE A 453 4.20 8.43 5.44
C ILE A 453 3.03 8.85 6.32
N PHE A 454 1.83 8.94 5.74
CA PHE A 454 0.63 9.23 6.51
C PHE A 454 0.45 8.23 7.67
N PRO A 455 0.15 8.70 8.88
CA PRO A 455 0.01 7.82 10.05
C PRO A 455 -1.16 6.83 9.89
N LYS A 456 -2.21 7.24 9.18
CA LYS A 456 -3.39 6.43 8.87
C LYS A 456 -3.97 6.85 7.54
N GLU A 457 -4.21 5.91 6.64
CA GLU A 457 -4.79 6.12 5.32
C GLU A 457 -5.31 4.80 4.72
N GLN A 458 -6.02 4.90 3.60
CA GLN A 458 -6.57 3.78 2.85
C GLN A 458 -5.50 2.85 2.28
N ILE A 459 -5.86 1.58 2.07
CA ILE A 459 -5.10 0.61 1.29
C ILE A 459 -5.73 0.55 -0.10
N GLU A 460 -4.90 0.55 -1.17
CA GLU A 460 -5.41 0.63 -2.54
C GLU A 460 -4.92 -0.55 -3.39
N LEU A 461 -5.82 -1.06 -4.24
CA LEU A 461 -5.50 -1.97 -5.34
C LEU A 461 -5.33 -1.12 -6.60
N GLN A 462 -4.11 -1.08 -7.13
CA GLN A 462 -3.77 -0.22 -8.26
C GLN A 462 -4.40 -0.70 -9.57
N CYS A 463 -4.96 0.21 -10.35
CA CYS A 463 -5.20 0.02 -11.77
C CYS A 463 -4.03 0.57 -12.58
N HIS A 464 -3.37 -0.25 -13.40
CA HIS A 464 -2.24 0.19 -14.22
C HIS A 464 -2.44 -0.07 -15.73
N GLY A 465 -3.59 -0.59 -16.11
CA GLY A 465 -3.95 -0.81 -17.52
C GLY A 465 -3.74 -2.24 -18.00
N ASP A 466 -3.59 -3.18 -17.09
CA ASP A 466 -3.51 -4.61 -17.36
C ASP A 466 -4.57 -5.37 -16.57
N PRO A 467 -5.25 -6.37 -17.17
CA PRO A 467 -6.26 -7.14 -16.48
C PRO A 467 -5.63 -8.03 -15.41
N LEU A 468 -6.24 -8.02 -14.23
CA LEU A 468 -5.83 -8.86 -13.12
C LEU A 468 -7.02 -9.27 -12.28
N GLU A 469 -6.83 -10.27 -11.46
CA GLU A 469 -7.81 -10.74 -10.48
C GLU A 469 -7.22 -10.77 -9.08
N TRP A 470 -8.12 -10.55 -8.11
CA TRP A 470 -7.85 -10.64 -6.68
C TRP A 470 -8.84 -11.58 -6.01
N ARG A 471 -8.41 -12.21 -4.90
CA ARG A 471 -9.26 -12.99 -3.99
C ARG A 471 -8.61 -13.08 -2.62
N ASN A 472 -9.31 -13.67 -1.63
CA ASN A 472 -8.75 -13.91 -0.29
C ASN A 472 -8.14 -12.65 0.32
N ILE A 473 -8.85 -11.51 0.23
CA ILE A 473 -8.37 -10.25 0.79
C ILE A 473 -8.84 -10.15 2.24
N PHE A 474 -7.88 -10.28 3.16
CA PHE A 474 -8.09 -10.23 4.61
C PHE A 474 -7.19 -9.18 5.22
N ILE A 475 -7.73 -8.35 6.10
CA ILE A 475 -6.97 -7.29 6.77
C ILE A 475 -7.27 -7.37 8.27
N ARG A 476 -6.21 -7.24 9.07
CA ARG A 476 -6.28 -7.13 10.51
C ARG A 476 -5.55 -5.86 10.94
N GLU A 477 -6.20 -5.02 11.76
CA GLU A 477 -5.48 -3.96 12.46
C GLU A 477 -4.58 -4.59 13.51
N LEU A 478 -3.35 -4.14 13.56
CA LEU A 478 -2.42 -4.53 14.61
C LEU A 478 -2.61 -3.58 15.79
N PRO A 479 -2.47 -4.08 17.02
CA PRO A 479 -2.49 -3.21 18.18
C PRO A 479 -1.38 -2.17 18.01
N THR A 480 -1.77 -0.91 18.06
CA THR A 480 -0.85 0.17 18.33
C THR A 480 -0.68 0.21 19.83
N GLU A 481 0.50 0.50 20.33
CA GLU A 481 0.64 0.87 21.73
C GLU A 481 -0.10 2.20 21.88
N ASN A 482 -1.36 2.14 22.30
CA ASN A 482 -2.18 3.32 22.50
C ASN A 482 -1.61 4.10 23.68
N ILE A 483 -1.39 5.39 23.50
CA ILE A 483 -1.09 6.30 24.60
C ILE A 483 -2.34 6.34 25.46
N GLU A 484 -2.16 6.08 26.76
CA GLU A 484 -3.26 6.13 27.73
C GLU A 484 -3.96 7.48 27.67
N PRO A 485 -5.29 7.56 27.53
CA PRO A 485 -6.01 8.84 27.40
C PRO A 485 -5.73 9.83 28.54
N GLU A 486 -5.43 9.31 29.74
CA GLU A 486 -5.06 10.11 30.90
C GLU A 486 -3.71 10.82 30.77
N ARG A 487 -2.90 10.43 29.77
CA ARG A 487 -1.62 11.05 29.43
C ARG A 487 -1.75 12.09 28.31
N VAL A 488 -2.92 12.18 27.66
CA VAL A 488 -3.18 13.11 26.54
C VAL A 488 -3.86 14.37 27.05
N GLY A 489 -3.37 15.53 26.62
CA GLY A 489 -3.93 16.83 26.94
C GLY A 489 -3.79 17.81 25.78
N VAL A 490 -4.30 19.03 26.00
CA VAL A 490 -4.25 20.13 25.04
C VAL A 490 -3.75 21.42 25.71
N CYS A 491 -3.03 22.25 24.96
CA CYS A 491 -2.63 23.58 25.39
C CYS A 491 -3.83 24.54 25.29
N SER A 492 -4.17 25.20 26.39
CA SER A 492 -5.34 26.08 26.47
C SER A 492 -5.28 27.25 25.46
N TRP A 493 -4.10 27.77 25.18
CA TRP A 493 -3.87 28.89 24.25
C TRP A 493 -3.99 28.50 22.78
N SER A 494 -3.83 27.22 22.45
CA SER A 494 -3.89 26.70 21.07
C SER A 494 -5.24 26.97 20.41
N PHE A 495 -6.31 27.05 21.14
CA PHE A 495 -7.66 27.26 20.61
C PHE A 495 -7.93 28.73 20.19
N ARG A 496 -7.18 29.70 20.69
CA ARG A 496 -7.49 31.16 20.56
C ARG A 496 -8.92 31.49 20.92
N LYS A 497 -9.44 30.88 21.99
CA LYS A 497 -10.81 31.02 22.47
C LYS A 497 -10.83 31.28 23.98
N PRO A 498 -11.90 31.91 24.52
CA PRO A 498 -12.12 31.96 25.95
C PRO A 498 -12.15 30.55 26.58
N LEU A 499 -11.66 30.42 27.82
CA LEU A 499 -11.51 29.10 28.46
C LEU A 499 -12.82 28.29 28.59
N ARG A 500 -13.97 28.97 28.65
CA ARG A 500 -15.29 28.30 28.66
C ARG A 500 -15.58 27.61 27.31
N GLU A 501 -15.19 28.24 26.19
CA GLU A 501 -15.32 27.66 24.87
C GLU A 501 -14.27 26.55 24.66
N VAL A 502 -13.04 26.75 25.17
CA VAL A 502 -12.01 25.67 25.17
C VAL A 502 -12.55 24.44 25.88
N ALA A 503 -13.19 24.60 27.06
CA ALA A 503 -13.78 23.47 27.75
C ALA A 503 -14.84 22.76 26.94
N ALA A 504 -15.70 23.48 26.24
CA ALA A 504 -16.71 22.87 25.37
C ALA A 504 -16.13 22.09 24.18
N GLU A 505 -15.02 22.58 23.59
CA GLU A 505 -14.33 21.83 22.53
C GLU A 505 -13.61 20.59 23.11
N MET A 506 -12.98 20.68 24.27
CA MET A 506 -12.36 19.55 24.97
C MET A 506 -13.38 18.46 25.31
N ASP A 507 -14.55 18.84 25.82
CA ASP A 507 -15.65 17.91 26.13
C ASP A 507 -16.11 17.15 24.88
N LYS A 508 -16.20 17.82 23.71
CA LYS A 508 -16.51 17.18 22.40
C LYS A 508 -15.44 16.20 21.92
N MET A 509 -14.19 16.42 22.31
CA MET A 509 -13.05 15.58 21.95
C MET A 509 -12.80 14.46 22.97
N GLY A 510 -13.49 14.46 24.13
CA GLY A 510 -13.25 13.50 25.20
C GLY A 510 -11.96 13.73 25.99
N VAL A 511 -11.26 14.85 25.79
CA VAL A 511 -9.98 15.16 26.44
C VAL A 511 -10.19 15.87 27.76
N LYS A 512 -9.55 15.39 28.83
CA LYS A 512 -9.59 15.97 30.18
C LYS A 512 -8.29 16.66 30.56
N GLY A 513 -7.19 16.32 29.91
CA GLY A 513 -5.88 16.90 30.19
C GLY A 513 -5.73 18.31 29.63
N VAL A 514 -5.21 19.23 30.41
CA VAL A 514 -4.95 20.60 29.96
C VAL A 514 -3.60 21.11 30.45
N HIS A 515 -2.83 21.71 29.54
CA HIS A 515 -1.69 22.55 29.84
C HIS A 515 -2.21 24.01 29.86
N LEU A 516 -2.26 24.60 31.03
CA LEU A 516 -3.01 25.84 31.26
C LEU A 516 -2.08 27.06 31.21
N ALA A 517 -2.36 28.00 30.31
CA ALA A 517 -1.70 29.33 30.35
C ALA A 517 -2.17 30.13 31.55
N LEU A 518 -1.23 30.64 32.35
CA LEU A 518 -1.51 31.40 33.56
C LEU A 518 -1.60 32.93 33.34
N GLY A 519 -1.19 33.43 32.17
CA GLY A 519 -1.20 34.85 31.84
C GLY A 519 -2.50 35.58 32.19
N PRO A 520 -3.70 35.02 31.96
CA PRO A 520 -4.95 35.66 32.33
C PRO A 520 -5.14 35.87 33.83
N PHE A 521 -4.44 35.13 34.68
CA PHE A 521 -4.69 35.09 36.14
C PHE A 521 -3.61 35.79 36.98
N ILE A 522 -2.43 36.01 36.39
CA ILE A 522 -1.28 36.60 37.09
C ILE A 522 -0.66 37.73 36.27
N HIS A 523 -0.29 38.82 36.91
CA HIS A 523 0.34 39.96 36.28
C HIS A 523 1.68 40.29 36.93
N ALA A 524 2.61 40.78 36.12
CA ALA A 524 3.97 41.12 36.55
C ALA A 524 4.04 42.24 37.58
N ASP A 525 3.09 43.19 37.55
CA ASP A 525 2.97 44.28 38.51
C ASP A 525 2.33 43.86 39.84
N GLY A 526 2.08 42.60 40.03
CA GLY A 526 1.55 42.06 41.24
C GLY A 526 0.04 42.16 41.41
N ARG A 527 -0.69 42.78 40.50
CA ARG A 527 -2.17 42.80 40.52
C ARG A 527 -2.75 41.41 40.40
N HIS A 528 -3.91 41.21 40.97
CA HIS A 528 -4.77 40.08 40.66
C HIS A 528 -5.49 40.34 39.33
N GLY A 529 -5.92 39.31 38.63
CA GLY A 529 -6.73 39.44 37.43
C GLY A 529 -7.99 40.29 37.69
N ASP A 530 -8.55 40.84 36.63
CA ASP A 530 -9.84 41.54 36.71
C ASP A 530 -10.98 40.60 37.13
N ALA A 531 -12.19 41.15 37.29
CA ALA A 531 -13.35 40.37 37.73
C ALA A 531 -13.67 39.18 36.82
N GLU A 532 -13.42 39.31 35.50
CA GLU A 532 -13.60 38.24 34.51
C GLU A 532 -12.58 37.14 34.71
N SER A 533 -11.32 37.50 34.96
CA SER A 533 -10.22 36.53 35.22
C SER A 533 -10.47 35.76 36.51
N VAL A 534 -11.01 36.40 37.58
CA VAL A 534 -11.40 35.74 38.83
C VAL A 534 -12.51 34.73 38.58
N GLN A 535 -13.59 35.13 37.89
CA GLN A 535 -14.69 34.21 37.54
C GLN A 535 -14.23 33.05 36.65
N THR A 536 -13.28 33.30 35.76
CA THR A 536 -12.70 32.27 34.91
C THR A 536 -11.83 31.32 35.74
N LEU A 537 -11.06 31.78 36.70
CA LEU A 537 -10.28 30.95 37.61
C LEU A 537 -11.18 30.06 38.48
N ASP A 538 -12.30 30.61 39.00
CA ASP A 538 -13.30 29.83 39.75
C ASP A 538 -13.94 28.74 38.86
N PHE A 539 -14.20 29.05 37.58
CA PHE A 539 -14.67 28.07 36.61
C PHE A 539 -13.64 26.92 36.42
N VAL A 540 -12.35 27.26 36.27
CA VAL A 540 -11.27 26.26 36.13
C VAL A 540 -11.20 25.39 37.40
N LYS A 541 -11.17 25.98 38.57
CA LYS A 541 -11.18 25.25 39.85
C LYS A 541 -12.41 24.34 39.97
N GLY A 542 -13.57 24.80 39.50
CA GLY A 542 -14.80 24.00 39.43
C GLY A 542 -14.65 22.77 38.51
N LYS A 543 -14.09 22.93 37.33
CA LYS A 543 -13.82 21.82 36.40
C LYS A 543 -12.86 20.78 37.02
N ILE A 544 -11.81 21.21 37.70
CA ILE A 544 -10.84 20.34 38.40
C ILE A 544 -11.55 19.56 39.53
N LYS A 545 -12.33 20.28 40.38
CA LYS A 545 -13.03 19.68 41.51
C LYS A 545 -14.03 18.60 41.12
N ARG A 546 -14.66 18.74 39.93
CA ARG A 546 -15.59 17.73 39.36
C ARG A 546 -14.87 16.60 38.59
N GLY A 547 -13.53 16.64 38.48
CA GLY A 547 -12.76 15.65 37.73
C GLY A 547 -12.93 15.74 36.19
N GLU A 548 -13.46 16.88 35.72
CA GLU A 548 -13.64 17.15 34.29
C GLU A 548 -12.34 17.63 33.64
N TRP A 549 -11.47 18.29 34.42
CA TRP A 549 -10.12 18.70 34.00
C TRP A 549 -9.04 18.13 34.90
N LYS A 550 -7.90 17.75 34.28
CA LYS A 550 -6.64 17.41 34.94
C LYS A 550 -5.57 18.37 34.43
N ILE A 551 -4.97 19.16 35.35
CA ILE A 551 -3.89 20.07 34.99
C ILE A 551 -2.60 19.27 34.82
N MET A 552 -2.12 19.14 33.58
CA MET A 552 -0.90 18.40 33.21
C MET A 552 0.36 19.23 33.42
N GLY A 553 0.23 20.52 33.23
CA GLY A 553 1.24 21.55 33.47
C GLY A 553 0.61 22.93 33.36
N THR A 554 1.37 23.93 33.75
CA THR A 554 1.01 25.34 33.60
C THR A 554 2.10 26.06 32.81
N MET A 555 1.71 27.10 32.08
CA MET A 555 2.63 27.92 31.28
C MET A 555 2.59 29.37 31.73
N ILE A 556 3.74 29.97 31.95
CA ILE A 556 3.88 31.42 32.12
C ILE A 556 4.67 32.00 30.94
N GLY A 557 4.25 33.18 30.46
CA GLY A 557 5.05 33.99 29.55
C GLY A 557 5.97 34.93 30.34
N THR A 558 7.12 35.27 29.78
CA THR A 558 8.01 36.27 30.38
C THR A 558 7.67 37.68 29.86
N VAL A 559 8.09 38.71 30.60
CA VAL A 559 7.77 40.09 30.27
C VAL A 559 8.59 40.56 29.07
N GLY A 560 7.92 41.17 28.08
CA GLY A 560 8.56 41.89 26.99
C GLY A 560 8.93 41.04 25.76
N GLU A 561 8.50 39.78 25.68
CA GLU A 561 8.74 38.90 24.52
C GLU A 561 8.11 39.45 23.23
N ASP A 562 8.89 39.52 22.16
CA ASP A 562 8.47 39.91 20.84
C ASP A 562 8.77 38.82 19.80
N TYR A 563 7.74 38.08 19.40
CA TYR A 563 7.80 36.99 18.42
C TYR A 563 7.60 37.46 16.96
N SER A 564 7.72 38.80 16.68
CA SER A 564 7.53 39.29 15.29
C SER A 564 8.60 38.80 14.32
N THR A 565 9.84 38.64 14.78
CA THR A 565 10.96 38.04 14.00
C THR A 565 11.82 37.16 14.90
N LEU A 566 12.68 36.32 14.28
CA LEU A 566 13.67 35.53 15.00
C LEU A 566 14.70 36.40 15.73
N GLU A 567 15.01 37.58 15.20
CA GLU A 567 15.94 38.55 15.81
C GLU A 567 15.35 39.21 17.01
N THR A 568 14.06 39.66 16.93
CA THR A 568 13.39 40.31 18.05
C THR A 568 13.18 39.36 19.21
N ILE A 569 12.73 38.12 18.98
CA ILE A 569 12.56 37.14 20.05
C ILE A 569 13.90 36.71 20.68
N LYS A 570 14.99 36.65 19.90
CA LYS A 570 16.34 36.41 20.44
C LYS A 570 16.81 37.50 21.35
N ALA A 571 16.44 38.75 21.09
CA ALA A 571 16.84 39.91 21.88
C ALA A 571 15.97 40.12 23.11
N THR A 572 14.68 39.79 23.04
CA THR A 572 13.66 40.11 24.05
C THR A 572 13.15 38.93 24.86
N GLY A 573 13.41 37.69 24.36
CA GLY A 573 12.80 36.50 24.90
C GLY A 573 13.37 36.00 26.22
N GLY A 574 12.47 35.44 27.00
CA GLY A 574 12.80 34.72 28.21
C GLY A 574 13.29 35.58 29.37
N ILE A 575 14.23 35.02 30.08
CA ILE A 575 14.74 35.59 31.35
C ILE A 575 16.05 36.39 31.17
N VAL A 576 16.54 36.55 29.95
CA VAL A 576 17.84 37.16 29.64
C VAL A 576 17.85 38.69 29.88
N PRO A 577 16.82 39.44 29.47
CA PRO A 577 16.78 40.92 29.66
C PRO A 577 16.76 41.32 31.12
N ASP A 578 17.76 42.13 31.55
CA ASP A 578 17.89 42.58 32.94
C ASP A 578 16.72 43.46 33.39
N GLN A 579 16.23 44.29 32.49
CA GLN A 579 15.11 45.23 32.75
C GLN A 579 13.81 44.55 33.15
N HIS A 580 13.62 43.29 32.81
CA HIS A 580 12.41 42.54 33.08
C HIS A 580 12.57 41.50 34.21
N TRP A 581 13.81 41.31 34.72
CA TRP A 581 14.09 40.23 35.67
C TRP A 581 13.28 40.33 36.97
N GLU A 582 13.14 41.53 37.58
CA GLU A 582 12.35 41.67 38.80
C GLU A 582 10.86 41.38 38.56
N ALA A 583 10.31 41.81 37.43
CA ALA A 583 8.93 41.51 37.05
C ALA A 583 8.75 40.01 36.79
N ASN A 584 9.71 39.36 36.14
CA ASN A 584 9.70 37.92 35.91
C ASN A 584 9.75 37.12 37.23
N LYS A 585 10.50 37.58 38.24
CA LYS A 585 10.48 36.95 39.58
C LYS A 585 9.08 36.96 40.20
N VAL A 586 8.34 38.08 40.07
CA VAL A 586 6.95 38.16 40.55
C VAL A 586 6.05 37.15 39.82
N LEU A 587 6.17 37.05 38.49
CA LEU A 587 5.41 36.07 37.69
C LEU A 587 5.72 34.64 38.11
N VAL A 588 6.98 34.28 38.27
CA VAL A 588 7.40 32.92 38.68
C VAL A 588 6.83 32.57 40.07
N THR A 589 6.97 33.46 41.06
CA THR A 589 6.44 33.21 42.42
C THR A 589 4.93 33.02 42.41
N LYS A 590 4.18 33.92 41.76
CA LYS A 590 2.72 33.80 41.61
C LYS A 590 2.30 32.59 40.82
N GLY A 591 3.00 32.33 39.70
CA GLY A 591 2.76 31.15 38.85
C GLY A 591 2.96 29.85 39.59
N ALA A 592 4.06 29.70 40.33
CA ALA A 592 4.33 28.52 41.14
C ALA A 592 3.26 28.29 42.23
N LYS A 593 2.86 29.36 42.92
CA LYS A 593 1.78 29.30 43.90
C LYS A 593 0.46 28.85 43.29
N LEU A 594 0.05 29.48 42.19
CA LEU A 594 -1.19 29.13 41.47
C LEU A 594 -1.15 27.72 40.90
N SER A 595 0.00 27.31 40.35
CA SER A 595 0.21 25.93 39.84
C SER A 595 -0.04 24.88 40.93
N LYS A 596 0.47 25.15 42.16
CA LYS A 596 0.19 24.31 43.33
C LYS A 596 -1.30 24.26 43.68
N GLU A 597 -1.96 25.42 43.66
CA GLU A 597 -3.41 25.52 43.98
C GLU A 597 -4.27 24.74 42.97
N LEU A 598 -3.84 24.69 41.69
CA LEU A 598 -4.51 23.97 40.62
C LEU A 598 -4.10 22.49 40.53
N GLY A 599 -3.18 22.03 41.38
CA GLY A 599 -2.71 20.65 41.40
C GLY A 599 -1.71 20.29 40.29
N ALA A 600 -1.13 21.28 39.63
CA ALA A 600 -0.11 21.04 38.60
C ALA A 600 1.22 20.62 39.25
N LYS A 601 1.88 19.63 38.66
CA LYS A 601 3.22 19.20 39.06
C LYS A 601 4.33 20.00 38.38
N TYR A 602 4.03 20.57 37.20
CA TYR A 602 5.00 21.24 36.33
C TYR A 602 4.56 22.68 36.05
N MET A 603 5.53 23.57 35.96
CA MET A 603 5.35 24.91 35.41
C MET A 603 6.41 25.15 34.35
N SER A 604 5.98 25.50 33.15
CA SER A 604 6.82 25.72 31.97
C SER A 604 6.92 27.19 31.59
N LEU A 605 7.99 27.53 30.87
CA LEU A 605 8.18 28.80 30.19
C LEU A 605 9.21 28.63 29.05
N HIS A 606 9.24 29.60 28.13
CA HIS A 606 10.39 29.86 27.30
C HIS A 606 11.42 30.61 28.07
N ALA A 607 12.61 30.04 28.26
CA ALA A 607 13.66 30.69 29.05
C ALA A 607 14.52 31.69 28.25
N GLY A 608 14.34 31.73 26.93
CA GLY A 608 15.15 32.52 26.00
C GLY A 608 16.35 31.75 25.47
N PHE A 609 17.08 32.37 24.58
CA PHE A 609 18.19 31.73 23.89
C PHE A 609 19.41 31.59 24.81
N LEU A 610 19.98 30.38 24.85
CA LEU A 610 21.21 30.09 25.58
C LEU A 610 22.42 30.52 24.70
N ASP A 611 23.29 31.36 25.27
CA ASP A 611 24.54 31.76 24.63
C ASP A 611 25.74 31.27 25.44
N GLU A 612 26.34 30.16 25.04
CA GLU A 612 27.54 29.62 25.69
C GLU A 612 28.83 30.33 25.27
N SER A 613 28.81 31.12 24.22
CA SER A 613 29.98 31.87 23.76
C SER A 613 30.31 33.07 24.64
N ASP A 614 29.29 33.63 25.34
CA ASP A 614 29.47 34.66 26.35
C ASP A 614 29.34 34.04 27.76
N LYS A 615 30.46 33.85 28.41
CA LYS A 615 30.53 33.24 29.74
C LYS A 615 29.70 33.99 30.79
N ALA A 616 29.74 35.31 30.75
CA ALA A 616 28.99 36.13 31.73
C ALA A 616 27.47 36.04 31.52
N ALA A 617 27.05 36.01 30.23
CA ALA A 617 25.64 35.78 29.87
C ALA A 617 25.20 34.37 30.30
N TYR A 618 26.00 33.35 30.06
CA TYR A 618 25.74 31.99 30.51
C TYR A 618 25.58 31.83 32.00
N GLU A 619 26.56 32.36 32.79
CA GLU A 619 26.50 32.32 34.26
C GLU A 619 25.30 33.05 34.81
N LYS A 620 24.90 34.17 34.22
CA LYS A 620 23.69 34.91 34.55
C LYS A 620 22.44 34.08 34.28
N TYR A 621 22.37 33.46 33.12
CA TYR A 621 21.25 32.57 32.73
C TYR A 621 21.10 31.40 33.72
N VAL A 622 22.20 30.70 34.00
CA VAL A 622 22.24 29.59 34.96
C VAL A 622 21.78 30.05 36.36
N SER A 623 22.26 31.20 36.81
CA SER A 623 21.88 31.77 38.12
C SER A 623 20.36 32.05 38.21
N ARG A 624 19.78 32.64 37.15
CA ARG A 624 18.35 32.95 37.07
C ARG A 624 17.50 31.68 37.05
N ILE A 625 17.88 30.70 36.28
CA ILE A 625 17.15 29.42 36.26
C ILE A 625 17.26 28.67 37.59
N LYS A 626 18.41 28.69 38.27
CA LYS A 626 18.54 28.13 39.61
C LYS A 626 17.61 28.82 40.61
N TRP A 627 17.52 30.15 40.57
CA TRP A 627 16.58 30.89 41.39
C TRP A 627 15.13 30.50 41.12
N MET A 628 14.73 30.38 39.83
CA MET A 628 13.37 30.00 39.45
C MET A 628 13.03 28.58 39.88
N ARG A 629 13.97 27.64 39.69
CA ARG A 629 13.85 26.25 40.16
C ARG A 629 13.58 26.20 41.67
N ASP A 630 14.39 26.90 42.42
CA ASP A 630 14.31 26.93 43.91
C ASP A 630 13.03 27.59 44.37
N GLU A 631 12.56 28.65 43.69
CA GLU A 631 11.29 29.29 43.95
C GLU A 631 10.10 28.34 43.68
N CYS A 632 10.07 27.66 42.53
CA CYS A 632 9.06 26.67 42.22
C CYS A 632 9.03 25.51 43.23
N ALA A 633 10.20 25.05 43.67
CA ALA A 633 10.34 23.95 44.60
C ALA A 633 9.70 24.24 45.98
N LYS A 634 9.66 25.53 46.41
CA LYS A 634 8.97 25.95 47.68
C LYS A 634 7.47 25.58 47.68
N TYR A 635 6.87 25.51 46.51
CA TYR A 635 5.45 25.14 46.30
C TYR A 635 5.27 23.67 45.88
N GLY A 636 6.35 22.90 45.75
CA GLY A 636 6.31 21.52 45.30
C GLY A 636 6.00 21.38 43.80
N VAL A 637 6.34 22.42 43.03
CA VAL A 637 6.20 22.46 41.55
C VAL A 637 7.58 22.32 40.91
N GLN A 638 7.72 21.49 39.94
CA GLN A 638 8.97 21.37 39.17
C GLN A 638 8.98 22.39 38.02
N LEU A 639 10.07 23.14 37.92
CA LEU A 639 10.33 23.99 36.77
C LEU A 639 10.72 23.12 35.56
N ILE A 640 10.06 23.37 34.44
CA ILE A 640 10.41 22.75 33.16
C ILE A 640 10.60 23.81 32.08
N LEU A 641 11.55 23.62 31.19
CA LEU A 641 11.82 24.56 30.10
C LEU A 641 11.27 24.02 28.80
N GLU A 642 10.62 24.86 28.00
CA GLU A 642 10.21 24.50 26.68
C GLU A 642 11.42 24.54 25.74
N SER A 643 11.68 23.40 25.06
CA SER A 643 12.83 23.24 24.17
C SER A 643 12.58 23.81 22.77
N GLY A 644 13.68 24.01 22.00
CA GLY A 644 13.65 24.31 20.58
C GLY A 644 14.41 25.57 20.18
N GLN A 645 14.78 26.40 21.12
CA GLN A 645 15.60 27.60 20.86
C GLN A 645 17.10 27.28 20.88
N GLU A 646 17.51 26.14 21.43
CA GLU A 646 18.87 25.64 21.56
C GLU A 646 19.07 24.35 20.76
N THR A 647 20.33 23.97 20.55
CA THR A 647 20.64 22.60 20.09
C THR A 647 20.45 21.61 21.25
N ALA A 648 20.25 20.34 20.91
CA ALA A 648 20.09 19.30 21.93
C ALA A 648 21.35 19.15 22.83
N GLU A 649 22.50 19.34 22.27
CA GLU A 649 23.81 19.24 22.92
C GLU A 649 23.98 20.38 23.93
N ASP A 650 23.71 21.64 23.53
CA ASP A 650 23.82 22.82 24.39
C ASP A 650 22.82 22.72 25.55
N LEU A 651 21.58 22.33 25.28
CA LEU A 651 20.56 22.15 26.29
C LEU A 651 20.90 21.02 27.27
N ALA A 652 21.41 19.88 26.79
CA ALA A 652 21.83 18.78 27.65
C ALA A 652 22.99 19.17 28.57
N LYS A 653 23.94 19.97 28.09
CA LYS A 653 25.05 20.48 28.88
C LYS A 653 24.54 21.42 29.98
N PHE A 654 23.68 22.37 29.60
CA PHE A 654 23.05 23.30 30.55
C PHE A 654 22.27 22.56 31.66
N LEU A 655 21.48 21.56 31.33
CA LEU A 655 20.68 20.81 32.31
C LEU A 655 21.53 20.00 33.31
N LYS A 656 22.74 19.64 32.96
CA LYS A 656 23.73 19.06 33.91
C LYS A 656 24.20 20.11 34.94
N ASP A 657 24.30 21.38 34.53
CA ASP A 657 24.73 22.47 35.40
C ASP A 657 23.58 22.94 36.32
N VAL A 658 22.32 22.62 35.99
CA VAL A 658 21.13 23.00 36.74
C VAL A 658 20.26 21.76 37.06
N PRO A 659 20.72 20.84 37.92
CA PRO A 659 19.96 19.65 38.24
C PRO A 659 18.60 19.99 38.88
N GLY A 660 17.57 19.18 38.58
CA GLY A 660 16.20 19.36 39.09
C GLY A 660 15.26 20.11 38.12
N VAL A 661 15.80 20.73 37.09
CA VAL A 661 15.00 21.29 35.99
C VAL A 661 14.71 20.19 34.97
N GLY A 662 13.46 20.13 34.46
CA GLY A 662 13.06 19.22 33.41
C GLY A 662 12.81 19.92 32.08
N ILE A 663 12.38 19.17 31.08
CA ILE A 663 12.04 19.66 29.74
C ILE A 663 10.57 19.39 29.45
N ASN A 664 9.88 20.41 28.94
CA ASN A 664 8.75 20.30 28.08
C ASN A 664 9.29 20.23 26.65
N PHE A 665 9.42 19.01 26.11
CA PHE A 665 10.07 18.80 24.82
C PHE A 665 9.12 19.16 23.69
N ASP A 666 9.44 20.23 22.95
CA ASP A 666 8.74 20.60 21.72
C ASP A 666 9.59 20.21 20.49
N PRO A 667 9.25 19.10 19.82
CA PRO A 667 10.01 18.64 18.65
C PRO A 667 9.84 19.56 17.43
N ALA A 668 8.69 20.25 17.32
CA ALA A 668 8.42 21.12 16.19
C ALA A 668 9.22 22.43 16.30
N ASN A 669 9.42 22.96 17.51
CA ASN A 669 10.23 24.15 17.72
C ASN A 669 11.66 23.96 17.25
N MET A 670 12.25 22.77 17.40
CA MET A 670 13.57 22.47 16.84
C MET A 670 13.62 22.63 15.30
N ILE A 671 12.54 22.27 14.62
CA ILE A 671 12.41 22.42 13.16
C ILE A 671 12.15 23.90 12.81
N LEU A 672 11.26 24.56 13.53
CA LEU A 672 10.90 25.97 13.33
C LEU A 672 12.10 26.90 13.48
N TYR A 673 12.93 26.67 14.49
CA TYR A 673 14.15 27.44 14.78
C TYR A 673 15.39 26.89 14.08
N ALA A 674 15.28 25.81 13.30
CA ALA A 674 16.41 25.14 12.63
C ALA A 674 17.55 24.71 13.58
N LYS A 675 17.21 24.14 14.75
CA LYS A 675 18.13 23.73 15.82
C LYS A 675 18.48 22.26 15.84
N GLY A 676 18.00 21.47 14.89
CA GLY A 676 18.34 20.07 14.75
C GLY A 676 17.15 19.18 14.34
N LYS A 677 17.39 17.88 14.36
CA LYS A 677 16.38 16.88 14.05
C LYS A 677 15.76 16.36 15.35
N PRO A 678 14.42 16.37 15.49
CA PRO A 678 13.73 15.90 16.70
C PRO A 678 14.13 14.49 17.16
N MET A 679 14.26 13.54 16.24
CA MET A 679 14.63 12.16 16.55
C MET A 679 16.04 12.00 17.11
N ASP A 680 16.99 12.83 16.66
CA ASP A 680 18.35 12.83 17.18
C ASP A 680 18.39 13.52 18.56
N ALA A 681 17.69 14.66 18.68
CA ALA A 681 17.56 15.39 19.93
C ALA A 681 16.89 14.57 21.04
N LEU A 682 15.88 13.75 20.71
CA LEU A 682 15.21 12.86 21.65
C LEU A 682 16.20 11.95 22.39
N LYS A 683 17.16 11.35 21.68
CA LYS A 683 18.17 10.45 22.26
C LYS A 683 19.07 11.18 23.26
N THR A 684 19.40 12.43 22.97
CA THR A 684 20.27 13.27 23.82
C THR A 684 19.52 13.79 25.04
N LEU A 685 18.27 14.23 24.88
CA LEU A 685 17.50 14.95 25.90
C LEU A 685 16.58 14.06 26.74
N TYR A 686 16.37 12.81 26.36
CA TYR A 686 15.42 11.89 27.01
C TYR A 686 15.50 11.88 28.57
N PRO A 687 16.69 11.92 29.23
CA PRO A 687 16.78 11.86 30.69
C PRO A 687 16.06 13.02 31.42
N TRP A 688 15.78 14.13 30.73
CA TRP A 688 15.17 15.33 31.31
C TRP A 688 13.73 15.58 30.83
N ILE A 689 13.25 14.80 29.83
CA ILE A 689 11.90 15.00 29.28
C ILE A 689 10.85 14.52 30.26
N VAL A 690 9.99 15.43 30.73
CA VAL A 690 8.87 15.14 31.62
C VAL A 690 7.52 15.41 30.98
N GLN A 691 7.46 16.26 29.96
CA GLN A 691 6.31 16.58 29.14
C GLN A 691 6.74 16.74 27.69
N VAL A 692 5.84 16.42 26.77
CA VAL A 692 6.07 16.56 25.32
C VAL A 692 4.94 17.38 24.72
N HIS A 693 5.28 18.40 23.93
CA HIS A 693 4.33 19.06 23.04
C HIS A 693 4.13 18.24 21.77
N VAL A 694 2.90 17.85 21.51
CA VAL A 694 2.48 17.19 20.27
C VAL A 694 2.20 18.28 19.26
N LYS A 695 3.26 18.67 18.55
CA LYS A 695 3.30 19.77 17.58
C LYS A 695 4.16 19.35 16.40
N ASP A 696 3.84 19.77 15.20
CA ASP A 696 4.59 19.38 13.99
C ASP A 696 4.87 20.56 13.06
N ALA A 697 5.97 20.50 12.36
CA ALA A 697 6.43 21.60 11.52
C ALA A 697 7.20 21.14 10.28
N LEU A 698 7.35 22.06 9.34
CA LEU A 698 8.21 21.99 8.18
C LEU A 698 9.33 23.01 8.30
N GLN A 699 10.54 22.54 8.07
CA GLN A 699 11.72 23.42 8.05
C GLN A 699 11.61 24.44 6.92
N THR A 700 12.04 25.69 7.21
CA THR A 700 12.14 26.72 6.18
C THR A 700 13.18 26.37 5.13
N LYS A 701 12.91 26.79 3.88
CA LYS A 701 13.89 26.73 2.78
C LYS A 701 14.77 27.97 2.72
N LYS A 702 14.42 29.02 3.47
CA LYS A 702 15.14 30.29 3.49
C LYS A 702 15.79 30.47 4.85
N PRO A 703 17.13 30.36 4.98
CA PRO A 703 17.84 30.58 6.25
C PRO A 703 17.46 31.91 6.92
N GLY A 704 17.37 31.92 8.24
CA GLY A 704 17.02 33.11 9.03
C GLY A 704 15.51 33.45 9.04
N THR A 705 14.64 32.57 8.53
CA THR A 705 13.20 32.72 8.64
C THR A 705 12.58 31.54 9.37
N TRP A 706 11.36 31.76 9.88
CA TRP A 706 10.60 30.69 10.54
C TRP A 706 10.31 29.53 9.61
N GLY A 707 10.28 28.31 10.15
CA GLY A 707 9.62 27.16 9.56
C GLY A 707 8.10 27.37 9.48
N THR A 708 7.39 26.37 9.03
CA THR A 708 5.92 26.40 8.95
C THR A 708 5.32 25.32 9.83
N GLU A 709 4.51 25.72 10.80
CA GLU A 709 3.76 24.78 11.62
C GLU A 709 2.63 24.13 10.80
N VAL A 710 2.45 22.83 10.96
CA VAL A 710 1.44 22.02 10.27
C VAL A 710 0.72 21.10 11.27
N PRO A 711 -0.46 20.54 10.93
CA PRO A 711 -1.14 19.57 11.78
C PRO A 711 -0.22 18.40 12.17
N TRP A 712 -0.39 17.88 13.39
CA TRP A 712 0.41 16.75 13.88
C TRP A 712 0.38 15.55 12.94
N GLY A 713 1.56 15.03 12.57
CA GLY A 713 1.76 13.94 11.64
C GLY A 713 1.84 14.36 10.17
N ASP A 714 1.70 15.66 9.85
CA ASP A 714 1.86 16.19 8.49
C ASP A 714 3.21 16.89 8.29
N GLY A 715 4.05 16.95 9.31
CA GLY A 715 5.35 17.61 9.33
C GLY A 715 6.55 16.69 9.25
N GLN A 716 7.65 17.15 9.84
CA GLN A 716 8.97 16.49 9.81
C GLN A 716 9.40 15.93 11.19
N VAL A 717 8.53 16.00 12.20
CA VAL A 717 8.83 15.43 13.53
C VAL A 717 8.88 13.91 13.47
N GLY A 718 8.08 13.29 12.61
CA GLY A 718 8.01 11.84 12.50
C GLY A 718 6.71 11.24 13.07
N GLY A 719 5.80 12.07 13.60
CA GLY A 719 4.47 11.65 14.03
C GLY A 719 4.50 10.41 14.93
N LYS A 720 3.85 9.35 14.51
CA LYS A 720 3.75 8.09 15.26
C LYS A 720 5.12 7.46 15.57
N THR A 721 6.07 7.48 14.63
CA THR A 721 7.42 6.92 14.84
C THR A 721 8.15 7.63 15.99
N PHE A 722 7.95 8.95 16.12
CA PHE A 722 8.50 9.72 17.25
C PHE A 722 7.89 9.29 18.60
N LEU A 723 6.58 9.08 18.65
CA LEU A 723 5.89 8.60 19.86
C LEU A 723 6.33 7.18 20.24
N GLU A 724 6.44 6.28 19.26
CA GLU A 724 6.92 4.91 19.47
C GLU A 724 8.34 4.88 20.04
N GLU A 725 9.21 5.77 19.58
CA GLU A 725 10.57 5.86 20.11
C GLU A 725 10.60 6.37 21.55
N LEU A 726 9.73 7.34 21.90
CA LEU A 726 9.53 7.79 23.29
C LEU A 726 9.06 6.64 24.20
N GLU A 727 8.06 5.88 23.77
CA GLU A 727 7.53 4.76 24.57
C GLU A 727 8.57 3.64 24.72
N LYS A 728 9.37 3.34 23.68
CA LYS A 728 10.50 2.38 23.75
C LYS A 728 11.56 2.81 24.74
N LEU A 729 11.81 4.11 24.87
CA LEU A 729 12.71 4.66 25.88
C LEU A 729 12.12 4.59 27.30
N GLY A 730 10.84 4.19 27.44
CA GLY A 730 10.15 4.08 28.73
C GLY A 730 9.49 5.38 29.21
N TYR A 731 9.18 6.32 28.30
CA TYR A 731 8.53 7.57 28.62
C TYR A 731 7.15 7.36 29.28
N LYS A 732 6.92 8.02 30.42
CA LYS A 732 5.66 7.94 31.19
C LYS A 732 5.05 9.32 31.45
N GLY A 733 5.57 10.37 30.83
CA GLY A 733 5.08 11.73 30.95
C GLY A 733 3.83 12.01 30.12
N PHE A 734 3.48 13.29 30.00
CA PHE A 734 2.28 13.77 29.34
C PHE A 734 2.57 14.16 27.88
N TYR A 735 1.63 13.86 27.00
CA TYR A 735 1.56 14.30 25.62
C TYR A 735 0.55 15.43 25.51
N VAL A 736 0.98 16.63 25.25
CA VAL A 736 0.11 17.83 25.24
C VAL A 736 0.09 18.43 23.85
N ILE A 737 -1.07 18.42 23.24
CA ILE A 737 -1.25 18.94 21.88
C ILE A 737 -1.13 20.45 21.87
N GLU A 738 -0.21 20.95 21.08
CA GLU A 738 -0.04 22.37 20.82
C GLU A 738 -0.24 22.70 19.34
N ARG A 739 -0.98 23.78 19.06
CA ARG A 739 -1.24 24.26 17.70
C ARG A 739 -1.33 25.78 17.70
N GLU A 740 -0.31 26.47 17.18
CA GLU A 740 -0.23 27.92 17.17
C GLU A 740 -0.38 28.52 15.77
N GLY A 741 -0.03 27.78 14.74
CA GLY A 741 -0.16 28.16 13.33
C GLY A 741 -1.52 27.82 12.73
N GLY A 742 -1.83 28.40 11.57
CA GLY A 742 -3.02 28.10 10.78
C GLY A 742 -4.34 28.62 11.32
N ASP A 743 -5.38 28.54 10.48
CA ASP A 743 -6.73 29.08 10.77
C ASP A 743 -7.70 28.01 11.29
N ASN A 744 -7.39 26.71 11.09
CA ASN A 744 -8.27 25.59 11.43
C ASN A 744 -7.88 24.88 12.74
N ARG A 745 -7.42 25.63 13.75
CA ARG A 745 -6.78 25.07 14.95
C ARG A 745 -7.62 24.03 15.68
N VAL A 746 -8.93 24.24 15.84
CA VAL A 746 -9.84 23.29 16.52
C VAL A 746 -9.89 21.96 15.79
N GLN A 747 -9.97 21.98 14.44
CA GLN A 747 -9.97 20.78 13.60
C GLN A 747 -8.62 20.07 13.66
N ASP A 748 -7.52 20.85 13.64
CA ASP A 748 -6.16 20.32 13.71
C ASP A 748 -5.87 19.66 15.07
N ILE A 749 -6.35 20.26 16.17
CA ILE A 749 -6.28 19.69 17.53
C ILE A 749 -7.09 18.40 17.60
N LYS A 750 -8.31 18.40 17.08
CA LYS A 750 -9.15 17.19 17.02
C LYS A 750 -8.46 16.07 16.24
N LEU A 751 -7.86 16.41 15.09
CA LEU A 751 -7.09 15.45 14.28
C LEU A 751 -5.87 14.90 15.06
N ALA A 752 -5.21 15.75 15.85
CA ALA A 752 -4.09 15.31 16.70
C ALA A 752 -4.55 14.34 17.78
N VAL A 753 -5.68 14.63 18.47
CA VAL A 753 -6.29 13.69 19.44
C VAL A 753 -6.58 12.35 18.76
N GLU A 754 -7.26 12.36 17.63
CA GLU A 754 -7.57 11.13 16.87
C GLU A 754 -6.33 10.34 16.46
N ARG A 755 -5.21 11.03 16.18
CA ARG A 755 -3.93 10.42 15.80
C ARG A 755 -3.13 9.88 17.00
N LEU A 756 -3.40 10.37 18.21
CA LEU A 756 -2.79 9.88 19.45
C LEU A 756 -3.55 8.69 20.06
N GLU A 757 -4.87 8.64 19.88
CA GLU A 757 -5.72 7.56 20.42
C GLU A 757 -5.70 6.29 19.53
N LYS A 758 -5.14 6.38 18.34
CA LYS A 758 -5.12 5.32 17.30
C LYS A 758 -3.71 5.00 16.83
#